data_9175e746e27c9bce0c61cf874dd0d2ea
#
_entry.id   9175e746e27c9bce0c61cf874dd0d2ea
#
_cell.length_a   1.000
_cell.length_b   1.000
_cell.length_c   1.000
_cell.angle_alpha   90.00
_cell.angle_beta   90.00
_cell.angle_gamma   90.00
#
_symmetry.space_group_name_H-M   'P 1'
#
loop_
_entity.id
_entity.type
_entity.pdbx_description
1 polymer ?
#
loop_
_entity_poly.entity_id
_entity_poly.type
_entity_poly.pdbx_seq_one_letter_code
_entity_poly.pdbx_strand_id
1 'polypeptide(L)'
;MATVELKEQPRKARRAIKEARFPYLPGLDGLRALAVIAVLLYHADLQWIPGGFLGVEVFFVISGYLITGLLLAEWRSHGHIDLKAFWLRRARRLLPALYLLLGVTMLYAAVFLYNEVASLRGDVLAALAYVTNWYLIFTEKSYFEAVGRPSLLRHLWSLAVEEQFYLFWPILIALGMSVWRRRWVLTAILAGAAASTLWMAYLYQPNIDPSRVYYGTDTRAAGFLIGCALAFVWAPDTLRATVKGYTTRDKALVQGMGVAALVALLALFSFATEYSPFLYYGGFALVALVTAALIAAVAHPAAGWLSAALGWGILRWIGLRSYGIYLWHWPVYMVTRPQLDMMLEGLPLLGLRVGVTVVLAELSYRLVETPIRHGALGRNWNRLRASTGRERTALALRWTGAVGALVVLVVALTIALVRAPEPAPPEYLQVQSIDTRLNPILPPVAEAAGSPLPEGVSDAAAPAVSGSPASPPLVTSASAAPADTTWTAPPQLAHEQPQATDAPLSLTAPESPWDIAPPPDVKALPSTVEARARGEVSLRERPDDLANTVRGLPAHAAVTIDGKSDDGVWYRVQAEGESQGWLPGDDLQAAAPTLHVPIVASATGTTRLQSGDSVQASAPPAPQAAAPSPPPASLALVPPSVRVSAIGDSVMLGAAAAMQAGIPGARIDAAVSRQTGNAVDIVRSWRDSGQLAPTVVVHMGNNGTFNAAQFDQLMEAVGDRRIIFVNVKVPRPWQAPNNRVIAEGVSRYPNATLVDWLSASADRPDLFWQDGIHLRPEGAQMYTRLVADALLGR
;
A
#
# COMPACT_ATOMS: atom_id res chain seq x y z
N MET A 1 30.67 70.59 20.86
CA MET A 1 31.37 69.66 19.93
C MET A 1 31.73 68.42 20.73
N ALA A 2 30.96 67.35 20.52
CA ALA A 2 31.24 66.03 21.07
C ALA A 2 31.14 65.04 19.92
N THR A 3 32.29 64.59 19.41
CA THR A 3 32.42 63.59 18.37
C THR A 3 32.13 62.20 18.95
N VAL A 4 31.05 61.54 18.50
CA VAL A 4 30.76 60.17 18.83
C VAL A 4 31.63 59.26 17.96
N GLU A 5 32.66 58.67 18.60
CA GLU A 5 33.43 57.54 18.04
C GLU A 5 32.58 56.32 17.86
N LEU A 6 32.22 55.98 16.63
CA LEU A 6 31.65 54.72 16.23
C LEU A 6 32.72 53.63 16.37
N LYS A 7 32.63 52.81 17.44
CA LYS A 7 33.45 51.62 17.64
C LYS A 7 33.28 50.66 16.47
N GLU A 8 34.34 50.52 15.66
CA GLU A 8 34.47 49.46 14.68
C GLU A 8 34.39 48.08 15.35
N GLN A 9 33.31 47.38 15.12
CA GLN A 9 33.24 45.97 15.50
C GLN A 9 34.31 45.17 14.74
N PRO A 10 35.09 44.32 15.40
CA PRO A 10 36.23 43.69 14.78
C PRO A 10 35.86 42.84 13.59
N ARG A 11 36.47 43.08 12.44
CA ARG A 11 36.36 42.32 11.16
C ARG A 11 36.54 40.81 11.34
N LYS A 12 37.20 40.34 12.44
CA LYS A 12 37.30 38.90 12.81
C LYS A 12 35.98 38.25 13.15
N ALA A 13 35.03 38.97 13.80
CA ALA A 13 33.72 38.41 14.14
C ALA A 13 32.83 38.20 12.88
N ARG A 14 32.91 39.11 11.89
CA ARG A 14 32.23 38.94 10.58
C ARG A 14 32.81 37.81 9.74
N ARG A 15 34.12 37.49 9.90
CA ARG A 15 34.77 36.39 9.22
C ARG A 15 34.39 35.05 9.85
N ALA A 16 34.29 34.97 11.19
CA ALA A 16 33.83 33.76 11.91
C ALA A 16 32.37 33.36 11.56
N ILE A 17 31.46 34.35 11.40
CA ILE A 17 30.07 34.12 11.00
C ILE A 17 29.96 33.59 9.55
N LYS A 18 30.94 33.84 8.69
CA LYS A 18 31.00 33.35 7.32
C LYS A 18 31.51 31.89 7.24
N GLU A 19 32.15 31.39 8.29
CA GLU A 19 32.78 30.06 8.33
C GLU A 19 31.87 28.94 8.89
N ALA A 20 30.67 29.27 9.42
CA ALA A 20 29.75 28.31 10.02
C ALA A 20 28.69 27.74 9.04
N ARG A 21 28.94 27.79 7.72
CA ARG A 21 28.06 27.17 6.74
C ARG A 21 28.44 25.71 6.51
N PHE A 22 27.47 24.81 6.61
CA PHE A 22 27.64 23.41 6.21
C PHE A 22 28.19 23.38 4.76
N PRO A 23 29.34 22.75 4.51
CA PRO A 23 29.99 22.80 3.21
C PRO A 23 29.21 22.03 2.16
N TYR A 24 29.30 22.49 0.92
CA TYR A 24 28.77 21.73 -0.21
C TYR A 24 29.66 20.51 -0.48
N LEU A 25 29.04 19.35 -0.66
CA LEU A 25 29.65 18.02 -0.82
C LEU A 25 29.25 17.42 -2.18
N PRO A 26 30.01 17.65 -3.27
CA PRO A 26 29.62 17.15 -4.60
C PRO A 26 29.44 15.64 -4.69
N GLY A 27 30.19 14.86 -3.93
CA GLY A 27 30.07 13.41 -3.90
C GLY A 27 28.73 12.90 -3.36
N LEU A 28 28.02 13.69 -2.55
CA LEU A 28 26.66 13.33 -2.13
C LEU A 28 25.64 13.50 -3.26
N ASP A 29 25.86 14.44 -4.19
CA ASP A 29 25.02 14.52 -5.38
C ASP A 29 25.22 13.30 -6.28
N GLY A 30 26.46 12.78 -6.38
CA GLY A 30 26.71 11.51 -7.06
C GLY A 30 26.05 10.32 -6.41
N LEU A 31 26.04 10.25 -5.07
CA LEU A 31 25.33 9.19 -4.36
C LEU A 31 23.80 9.28 -4.60
N ARG A 32 23.24 10.48 -4.63
CA ARG A 32 21.85 10.71 -5.01
C ARG A 32 21.55 10.28 -6.46
N ALA A 33 22.52 10.48 -7.37
CA ALA A 33 22.41 10.02 -8.74
C ALA A 33 22.34 8.50 -8.81
N LEU A 34 23.23 7.79 -8.11
CA LEU A 34 23.20 6.32 -8.06
C LEU A 34 21.87 5.81 -7.48
N ALA A 35 21.38 6.44 -6.41
CA ALA A 35 20.12 6.08 -5.78
C ALA A 35 18.91 6.25 -6.73
N VAL A 36 18.79 7.38 -7.44
CA VAL A 36 17.67 7.59 -8.35
C VAL A 36 17.78 6.69 -9.59
N ILE A 37 18.98 6.44 -10.11
CA ILE A 37 19.19 5.50 -11.21
C ILE A 37 18.74 4.11 -10.81
N ALA A 38 19.12 3.63 -9.61
CA ALA A 38 18.69 2.33 -9.11
C ALA A 38 17.15 2.22 -9.04
N VAL A 39 16.48 3.25 -8.54
CA VAL A 39 15.01 3.32 -8.50
C VAL A 39 14.38 3.27 -9.90
N LEU A 40 14.92 4.01 -10.86
CA LEU A 40 14.41 4.00 -12.24
C LEU A 40 14.55 2.62 -12.89
N LEU A 41 15.70 1.99 -12.72
CA LEU A 41 15.98 0.67 -13.30
C LEU A 41 15.14 -0.43 -12.64
N TYR A 42 14.90 -0.34 -11.33
CA TYR A 42 13.98 -1.22 -10.63
C TYR A 42 12.54 -1.11 -11.18
N HIS A 43 12.02 0.10 -11.32
CA HIS A 43 10.68 0.31 -11.87
C HIS A 43 10.57 0.03 -13.39
N ALA A 44 11.70 -0.18 -14.07
CA ALA A 44 11.75 -0.69 -15.43
C ALA A 44 11.71 -2.23 -15.50
N ASP A 45 11.52 -2.90 -14.36
CA ASP A 45 11.45 -4.37 -14.22
C ASP A 45 12.73 -5.10 -14.69
N LEU A 46 13.91 -4.48 -14.52
CA LEU A 46 15.18 -5.09 -14.90
C LEU A 46 15.64 -6.13 -13.87
N GLN A 47 15.71 -7.39 -14.29
CA GLN A 47 15.97 -8.54 -13.41
C GLN A 47 17.33 -8.52 -12.68
N TRP A 48 18.34 -7.79 -13.20
CA TRP A 48 19.67 -7.72 -12.61
C TRP A 48 19.82 -6.68 -11.48
N ILE A 49 18.76 -5.91 -11.20
CA ILE A 49 18.73 -4.90 -10.12
C ILE A 49 17.43 -4.98 -9.29
N PRO A 50 17.06 -6.15 -8.77
CA PRO A 50 15.81 -6.32 -8.03
C PRO A 50 15.76 -5.47 -6.76
N GLY A 51 16.90 -5.11 -6.17
CA GLY A 51 17.00 -4.27 -4.99
C GLY A 51 17.07 -2.77 -5.26
N GLY A 52 16.83 -2.32 -6.49
CA GLY A 52 16.93 -0.90 -6.83
C GLY A 52 15.98 0.01 -6.05
N PHE A 53 14.85 -0.52 -5.52
CA PHE A 53 13.95 0.20 -4.61
C PHE A 53 14.64 0.67 -3.30
N LEU A 54 15.72 0.03 -2.89
CA LEU A 54 16.56 0.45 -1.75
C LEU A 54 17.23 1.82 -1.96
N GLY A 55 17.22 2.34 -3.20
CA GLY A 55 17.62 3.71 -3.47
C GLY A 55 16.83 4.74 -2.68
N VAL A 56 15.56 4.45 -2.34
CA VAL A 56 14.74 5.31 -1.46
C VAL A 56 15.34 5.39 -0.05
N GLU A 57 15.86 4.26 0.49
CA GLU A 57 16.52 4.25 1.80
C GLU A 57 17.79 5.10 1.79
N VAL A 58 18.55 5.06 0.70
CA VAL A 58 19.74 5.92 0.51
C VAL A 58 19.35 7.40 0.60
N PHE A 59 18.20 7.81 0.00
CA PHE A 59 17.70 9.17 0.11
C PHE A 59 17.34 9.53 1.54
N PHE A 60 16.71 8.64 2.30
CA PHE A 60 16.35 8.87 3.70
C PHE A 60 17.59 9.12 4.56
N VAL A 61 18.65 8.33 4.41
CA VAL A 61 19.91 8.52 5.12
C VAL A 61 20.59 9.84 4.74
N ILE A 62 20.65 10.18 3.45
CA ILE A 62 21.22 11.45 2.97
C ILE A 62 20.44 12.62 3.54
N SER A 63 19.10 12.56 3.55
CA SER A 63 18.23 13.60 4.10
C SER A 63 18.43 13.76 5.60
N GLY A 64 18.49 12.66 6.35
CA GLY A 64 18.83 12.66 7.77
C GLY A 64 20.15 13.38 8.05
N TYR A 65 21.21 13.01 7.32
CA TYR A 65 22.54 13.58 7.46
C TYR A 65 22.59 15.08 7.10
N LEU A 66 22.09 15.45 5.93
CA LEU A 66 22.18 16.84 5.45
C LEU A 66 21.33 17.80 6.28
N ILE A 67 20.09 17.41 6.61
CA ILE A 67 19.20 18.28 7.39
C ILE A 67 19.76 18.48 8.80
N THR A 68 20.13 17.38 9.48
CA THR A 68 20.68 17.48 10.82
C THR A 68 21.99 18.26 10.82
N GLY A 69 22.86 18.04 9.82
CA GLY A 69 24.10 18.81 9.66
C GLY A 69 23.86 20.31 9.52
N LEU A 70 22.85 20.72 8.72
CA LEU A 70 22.44 22.11 8.56
C LEU A 70 21.90 22.70 9.88
N LEU A 71 21.02 21.98 10.58
CA LEU A 71 20.45 22.43 11.85
C LEU A 71 21.52 22.56 12.94
N LEU A 72 22.45 21.60 13.03
CA LEU A 72 23.58 21.69 13.97
C LEU A 72 24.55 22.82 13.65
N ALA A 73 24.77 23.13 12.37
CA ALA A 73 25.58 24.26 11.96
C ALA A 73 24.90 25.60 12.34
N GLU A 74 23.60 25.72 12.13
CA GLU A 74 22.80 26.87 12.53
C GLU A 74 22.77 27.05 14.05
N TRP A 75 22.54 25.95 14.81
CA TRP A 75 22.59 25.97 16.27
C TRP A 75 23.94 26.42 16.81
N ARG A 76 25.06 25.92 16.25
CA ARG A 76 26.41 26.33 16.68
C ARG A 76 26.73 27.79 16.41
N SER A 77 26.15 28.35 15.33
CA SER A 77 26.41 29.75 14.97
C SER A 77 25.49 30.75 15.67
N HIS A 78 24.28 30.40 16.00
CA HIS A 78 23.25 31.32 16.50
C HIS A 78 22.68 30.93 17.88
N GLY A 79 22.94 29.73 18.38
CA GLY A 79 22.34 29.22 19.61
C GLY A 79 20.86 28.87 19.51
N HIS A 80 20.24 29.00 18.34
CA HIS A 80 18.86 28.67 18.05
C HIS A 80 18.70 28.27 16.57
N ILE A 81 17.55 27.66 16.24
CA ILE A 81 17.16 27.29 14.89
C ILE A 81 16.00 28.18 14.45
N ASP A 82 16.14 28.88 13.31
CA ASP A 82 15.04 29.61 12.69
C ASP A 82 14.15 28.64 11.89
N LEU A 83 13.14 28.05 12.55
CA LEU A 83 12.20 27.10 12.01
C LEU A 83 11.45 27.67 10.80
N LYS A 84 11.00 28.95 10.88
CA LYS A 84 10.27 29.60 9.80
C LYS A 84 11.12 29.73 8.54
N ALA A 85 12.34 30.22 8.67
CA ALA A 85 13.26 30.29 7.56
C ALA A 85 13.62 28.91 7.01
N PHE A 86 13.76 27.89 7.87
CA PHE A 86 14.01 26.52 7.45
C PHE A 86 12.88 25.99 6.57
N TRP A 87 11.62 26.01 7.06
CA TRP A 87 10.48 25.51 6.30
C TRP A 87 10.24 26.30 5.02
N LEU A 88 10.39 27.61 5.03
CA LEU A 88 10.25 28.42 3.83
C LEU A 88 11.31 28.08 2.76
N ARG A 89 12.55 27.77 3.16
CA ARG A 89 13.59 27.30 2.23
C ARG A 89 13.25 25.95 1.62
N ARG A 90 12.65 25.02 2.41
CA ARG A 90 12.20 23.69 1.93
C ARG A 90 10.99 23.82 1.02
N ALA A 91 9.97 24.55 1.44
CA ALA A 91 8.78 24.79 0.63
C ALA A 91 9.12 25.35 -0.76
N ARG A 92 9.98 26.35 -0.83
CA ARG A 92 10.44 26.92 -2.12
C ARG A 92 11.22 25.93 -2.99
N ARG A 93 11.78 24.89 -2.40
CA ARG A 93 12.55 23.86 -3.12
C ARG A 93 11.65 22.74 -3.63
N LEU A 94 10.65 22.29 -2.87
CA LEU A 94 9.95 21.04 -3.08
C LEU A 94 8.53 21.26 -3.63
N LEU A 95 7.75 22.21 -3.06
CA LEU A 95 6.37 22.45 -3.47
C LEU A 95 6.17 22.79 -4.95
N PRO A 96 7.01 23.63 -5.59
CA PRO A 96 6.76 24.02 -6.98
C PRO A 96 6.77 22.85 -7.96
N ALA A 97 7.71 21.89 -7.78
CA ALA A 97 7.78 20.72 -8.63
C ALA A 97 6.66 19.71 -8.34
N LEU A 98 6.30 19.54 -7.06
CA LEU A 98 5.17 18.68 -6.68
C LEU A 98 3.86 19.21 -7.28
N TYR A 99 3.56 20.50 -7.13
CA TYR A 99 2.32 21.07 -7.68
C TYR A 99 2.28 21.03 -9.21
N LEU A 100 3.43 21.22 -9.86
CA LEU A 100 3.54 21.02 -11.30
C LEU A 100 3.24 19.58 -11.69
N LEU A 101 3.83 18.61 -10.99
CA LEU A 101 3.56 17.19 -11.22
C LEU A 101 2.08 16.87 -11.06
N LEU A 102 1.47 17.27 -9.93
CA LEU A 102 0.05 17.03 -9.66
C LEU A 102 -0.83 17.62 -10.75
N GLY A 103 -0.59 18.89 -11.13
CA GLY A 103 -1.37 19.57 -12.16
C GLY A 103 -1.26 18.88 -13.53
N VAL A 104 -0.05 18.52 -13.96
CA VAL A 104 0.17 17.85 -15.26
C VAL A 104 -0.39 16.42 -15.25
N THR A 105 -0.18 15.67 -14.16
CA THR A 105 -0.70 14.30 -14.04
C THR A 105 -2.22 14.29 -14.04
N MET A 106 -2.84 15.23 -13.31
CA MET A 106 -4.29 15.37 -13.29
C MET A 106 -4.87 15.80 -14.64
N LEU A 107 -4.20 16.74 -15.33
CA LEU A 107 -4.60 17.13 -16.67
C LEU A 107 -4.51 15.97 -17.65
N TYR A 108 -3.41 15.22 -17.61
CA TYR A 108 -3.24 14.02 -18.43
C TYR A 108 -4.34 12.99 -18.14
N ALA A 109 -4.61 12.71 -16.87
CA ALA A 109 -5.66 11.77 -16.49
C ALA A 109 -7.05 12.23 -16.96
N ALA A 110 -7.37 13.53 -16.80
CA ALA A 110 -8.66 14.07 -17.23
C ALA A 110 -8.87 14.00 -18.74
N VAL A 111 -7.79 14.05 -19.54
CA VAL A 111 -7.87 14.02 -21.02
C VAL A 111 -7.80 12.60 -21.57
N PHE A 112 -6.90 11.76 -21.04
CA PHE A 112 -6.56 10.46 -21.63
C PHE A 112 -7.01 9.25 -20.80
N LEU A 113 -7.29 9.44 -19.49
CA LEU A 113 -7.61 8.38 -18.54
C LEU A 113 -8.85 8.76 -17.71
N TYR A 114 -9.89 9.28 -18.36
CA TYR A 114 -11.06 9.84 -17.67
C TYR A 114 -11.69 8.86 -16.67
N ASN A 115 -11.77 7.58 -17.01
CA ASN A 115 -12.30 6.53 -16.14
C ASN A 115 -11.44 6.27 -14.88
N GLU A 116 -10.17 6.69 -14.88
CA GLU A 116 -9.27 6.55 -13.73
C GLU A 116 -9.18 7.81 -12.86
N VAL A 117 -9.79 8.93 -13.28
CA VAL A 117 -9.71 10.21 -12.56
C VAL A 117 -10.30 10.10 -11.16
N ALA A 118 -11.41 9.38 -11.00
CA ALA A 118 -12.04 9.22 -9.69
C ALA A 118 -11.14 8.51 -8.67
N SER A 119 -10.37 7.50 -9.11
CA SER A 119 -9.44 6.78 -8.24
C SER A 119 -8.30 7.66 -7.71
N LEU A 120 -7.98 8.76 -8.42
CA LEU A 120 -6.95 9.72 -8.01
C LEU A 120 -7.42 10.74 -6.96
N ARG A 121 -8.71 10.80 -6.63
CA ARG A 121 -9.25 11.77 -5.64
C ARG A 121 -8.51 11.71 -4.31
N GLY A 122 -8.48 10.53 -3.71
CA GLY A 122 -7.80 10.32 -2.43
C GLY A 122 -6.29 10.52 -2.53
N ASP A 123 -5.68 10.05 -3.63
CA ASP A 123 -4.23 10.15 -3.84
C ASP A 123 -3.77 11.61 -3.95
N VAL A 124 -4.52 12.48 -4.67
CA VAL A 124 -4.22 13.92 -4.77
C VAL A 124 -4.34 14.61 -3.43
N LEU A 125 -5.43 14.37 -2.69
CA LEU A 125 -5.62 14.96 -1.37
C LEU A 125 -4.55 14.50 -0.38
N ALA A 126 -4.22 13.21 -0.39
CA ALA A 126 -3.16 12.64 0.44
C ALA A 126 -1.78 13.20 0.07
N ALA A 127 -1.50 13.42 -1.21
CA ALA A 127 -0.26 14.03 -1.69
C ALA A 127 -0.13 15.50 -1.26
N LEU A 128 -1.22 16.28 -1.36
CA LEU A 128 -1.26 17.67 -0.91
C LEU A 128 -1.06 17.81 0.61
N ALA A 129 -1.58 16.85 1.38
CA ALA A 129 -1.45 16.80 2.83
C ALA A 129 -0.16 16.12 3.31
N TYR A 130 0.68 15.58 2.41
CA TYR A 130 1.86 14.78 2.72
C TYR A 130 1.58 13.56 3.61
N VAL A 131 0.44 12.89 3.39
CA VAL A 131 0.02 11.67 4.10
C VAL A 131 -0.24 10.48 3.16
N THR A 132 0.29 10.51 1.94
CA THR A 132 0.08 9.47 0.93
C THR A 132 0.44 8.07 1.47
N ASN A 133 1.51 7.95 2.25
CA ASN A 133 1.91 6.68 2.84
C ASN A 133 0.85 6.12 3.81
N TRP A 134 0.31 6.95 4.68
CA TRP A 134 -0.77 6.55 5.61
C TRP A 134 -2.08 6.30 4.88
N TYR A 135 -2.40 7.11 3.87
CA TYR A 135 -3.57 6.88 3.02
C TYR A 135 -3.51 5.51 2.34
N LEU A 136 -2.36 5.12 1.76
CA LEU A 136 -2.18 3.82 1.14
C LEU A 136 -2.28 2.67 2.16
N ILE A 137 -1.78 2.86 3.39
CA ILE A 137 -1.92 1.87 4.47
C ILE A 137 -3.40 1.70 4.87
N PHE A 138 -4.12 2.79 5.14
CA PHE A 138 -5.50 2.71 5.61
C PHE A 138 -6.51 2.31 4.53
N THR A 139 -6.16 2.48 3.27
CA THR A 139 -6.96 1.99 2.13
C THR A 139 -6.50 0.63 1.61
N GLU A 140 -5.58 -0.03 2.35
CA GLU A 140 -5.04 -1.36 2.05
C GLU A 140 -4.48 -1.52 0.63
N LYS A 141 -4.01 -0.42 0.04
CA LYS A 141 -3.40 -0.41 -1.29
C LYS A 141 -1.96 -0.95 -1.21
N SER A 142 -1.74 -2.13 -1.74
CA SER A 142 -0.40 -2.73 -1.80
C SER A 142 0.57 -1.92 -2.67
N TYR A 143 1.83 -1.82 -2.21
CA TYR A 143 2.92 -1.30 -3.05
C TYR A 143 3.34 -2.31 -4.12
N PHE A 144 3.26 -3.58 -3.78
CA PHE A 144 3.77 -4.70 -4.56
C PHE A 144 2.70 -5.33 -5.46
N GLU A 145 1.46 -4.83 -5.40
CA GLU A 145 0.35 -5.33 -6.22
C GLU A 145 0.62 -5.11 -7.71
N ALA A 146 0.43 -6.18 -8.48
CA ALA A 146 0.68 -6.22 -9.92
C ALA A 146 -0.59 -6.05 -10.77
N VAL A 147 -1.77 -6.01 -10.14
CA VAL A 147 -3.07 -6.01 -10.81
C VAL A 147 -3.50 -4.61 -11.25
N GLY A 148 -3.83 -4.46 -12.52
CA GLY A 148 -4.31 -3.20 -13.07
C GLY A 148 -3.23 -2.13 -13.28
N ARG A 149 -3.65 -0.87 -13.43
CA ARG A 149 -2.73 0.28 -13.44
C ARG A 149 -2.55 0.78 -12.01
N PRO A 150 -1.32 0.73 -11.47
CA PRO A 150 -1.05 1.39 -10.20
C PRO A 150 -1.36 2.89 -10.29
N SER A 151 -1.80 3.48 -9.18
CA SER A 151 -2.04 4.93 -9.13
C SER A 151 -0.83 5.71 -9.64
N LEU A 152 -1.08 6.71 -10.50
CA LEU A 152 -0.06 7.60 -11.06
C LEU A 152 0.71 8.38 -9.98
N LEU A 153 0.21 8.41 -8.74
CA LEU A 153 0.76 9.16 -7.62
C LEU A 153 1.28 8.25 -6.49
N ARG A 154 1.23 6.90 -6.65
CA ARG A 154 1.64 5.94 -5.61
C ARG A 154 3.04 6.24 -5.05
N HIS A 155 4.02 6.55 -5.90
CA HIS A 155 5.41 6.81 -5.51
C HIS A 155 5.59 7.99 -4.53
N LEU A 156 4.58 8.87 -4.40
CA LEU A 156 4.62 10.00 -3.47
C LEU A 156 4.56 9.58 -1.99
N TRP A 157 4.36 8.28 -1.71
CA TRP A 157 4.42 7.75 -0.35
C TRP A 157 5.76 8.05 0.34
N SER A 158 6.87 7.86 -0.37
CA SER A 158 8.21 8.08 0.18
C SER A 158 8.50 9.56 0.41
N LEU A 159 7.99 10.41 -0.48
CA LEU A 159 8.05 11.86 -0.31
C LEU A 159 7.23 12.31 0.92
N ALA A 160 6.06 11.70 1.16
CA ALA A 160 5.26 11.99 2.34
C ALA A 160 6.05 11.68 3.63
N VAL A 161 6.73 10.52 3.71
CA VAL A 161 7.60 10.17 4.84
C VAL A 161 8.73 11.20 5.02
N GLU A 162 9.38 11.61 3.92
CA GLU A 162 10.46 12.60 3.95
C GLU A 162 9.98 13.99 4.39
N GLU A 163 8.80 14.45 3.94
CA GLU A 163 8.24 15.74 4.33
C GLU A 163 7.74 15.75 5.78
N GLN A 164 7.19 14.64 6.28
CA GLN A 164 6.89 14.46 7.70
C GLN A 164 8.17 14.59 8.54
N PHE A 165 9.28 13.99 8.10
CA PHE A 165 10.58 14.18 8.72
C PHE A 165 11.00 15.67 8.68
N TYR A 166 10.87 16.39 7.58
CA TYR A 166 11.22 17.81 7.48
C TYR A 166 10.33 18.71 8.33
N LEU A 167 9.09 18.30 8.58
CA LEU A 167 8.17 19.06 9.43
C LEU A 167 8.55 18.91 10.92
N PHE A 168 8.72 17.68 11.39
CA PHE A 168 8.89 17.42 12.82
C PHE A 168 10.35 17.47 13.29
N TRP A 169 11.31 17.05 12.47
CA TRP A 169 12.70 16.91 12.89
C TRP A 169 13.36 18.22 13.37
N PRO A 170 13.18 19.37 12.71
CA PRO A 170 13.77 20.62 13.18
C PRO A 170 13.27 21.05 14.56
N ILE A 171 11.98 20.77 14.85
CA ILE A 171 11.38 21.04 16.17
C ILE A 171 12.03 20.12 17.22
N LEU A 172 12.12 18.82 16.93
CA LEU A 172 12.69 17.86 17.85
C LEU A 172 14.17 18.15 18.16
N ILE A 173 14.95 18.53 17.15
CA ILE A 173 16.35 18.94 17.35
C ILE A 173 16.44 20.24 18.11
N ALA A 174 15.65 21.27 17.80
CA ALA A 174 15.65 22.53 18.53
C ALA A 174 15.32 22.31 20.01
N LEU A 175 14.28 21.55 20.30
CA LEU A 175 13.88 21.20 21.65
C LEU A 175 14.95 20.33 22.35
N GLY A 176 15.41 19.28 21.69
CA GLY A 176 16.42 18.37 22.26
C GLY A 176 17.72 19.10 22.61
N MET A 177 18.21 19.98 21.73
CA MET A 177 19.44 20.76 21.96
C MET A 177 19.25 21.86 22.99
N SER A 178 18.03 22.35 23.24
CA SER A 178 17.75 23.35 24.28
C SER A 178 17.65 22.73 25.67
N VAL A 179 17.17 21.47 25.79
CA VAL A 179 16.88 20.81 27.07
C VAL A 179 18.00 19.84 27.48
N TRP A 180 18.55 19.12 26.53
CA TRP A 180 19.48 18.03 26.80
C TRP A 180 20.92 18.34 26.34
N ARG A 181 21.87 17.69 26.95
CA ARG A 181 23.27 17.68 26.48
C ARG A 181 23.34 16.91 25.17
N ARG A 182 24.18 17.35 24.23
CA ARG A 182 24.35 16.75 22.88
C ARG A 182 24.45 15.20 22.90
N ARG A 183 25.13 14.63 23.92
CA ARG A 183 25.25 13.16 24.05
C ARG A 183 23.89 12.48 24.23
N TRP A 184 22.99 13.06 25.03
CA TRP A 184 21.68 12.48 25.29
C TRP A 184 20.76 12.60 24.07
N VAL A 185 20.89 13.67 23.31
CA VAL A 185 20.19 13.81 22.02
C VAL A 185 20.66 12.71 21.05
N LEU A 186 21.96 12.47 20.95
CA LEU A 186 22.52 11.40 20.14
C LEU A 186 22.05 10.02 20.63
N THR A 187 22.05 9.76 21.94
CA THR A 187 21.53 8.50 22.49
C THR A 187 20.05 8.31 22.14
N ALA A 188 19.22 9.35 22.25
CA ALA A 188 17.81 9.29 21.88
C ALA A 188 17.62 9.01 20.38
N ILE A 189 18.45 9.59 19.52
CA ILE A 189 18.44 9.32 18.07
C ILE A 189 18.77 7.85 17.79
N LEU A 190 19.82 7.32 18.41
CA LEU A 190 20.22 5.92 18.23
C LEU A 190 19.19 4.95 18.80
N ALA A 191 18.61 5.26 19.96
CA ALA A 191 17.51 4.49 20.54
C ALA A 191 16.26 4.51 19.65
N GLY A 192 15.93 5.67 19.06
CA GLY A 192 14.84 5.79 18.08
C GLY A 192 15.09 4.97 16.81
N ALA A 193 16.32 4.97 16.29
CA ALA A 193 16.68 4.14 15.14
C ALA A 193 16.54 2.64 15.46
N ALA A 194 17.03 2.20 16.63
CA ALA A 194 16.85 0.82 17.07
C ALA A 194 15.38 0.47 17.28
N ALA A 195 14.61 1.35 17.94
CA ALA A 195 13.17 1.15 18.15
C ALA A 195 12.39 1.02 16.84
N SER A 196 12.66 1.89 15.84
CA SER A 196 12.04 1.82 14.50
C SER A 196 12.38 0.51 13.78
N THR A 197 13.64 0.06 13.88
CA THR A 197 14.09 -1.23 13.30
C THR A 197 13.40 -2.41 13.97
N LEU A 198 13.37 -2.44 15.31
CA LEU A 198 12.71 -3.51 16.06
C LEU A 198 11.19 -3.50 15.84
N TRP A 199 10.59 -2.32 15.72
CA TRP A 199 9.18 -2.16 15.42
C TRP A 199 8.82 -2.69 14.03
N MET A 200 9.67 -2.42 13.02
CA MET A 200 9.54 -3.02 11.69
C MET A 200 9.59 -4.55 11.77
N ALA A 201 10.58 -5.10 12.48
CA ALA A 201 10.75 -6.54 12.64
C ALA A 201 9.56 -7.20 13.39
N TYR A 202 9.01 -6.50 14.39
CA TYR A 202 7.83 -6.96 15.13
C TYR A 202 6.55 -6.98 14.30
N LEU A 203 6.32 -5.94 13.48
CA LEU A 203 5.14 -5.84 12.64
C LEU A 203 5.21 -6.68 11.37
N TYR A 204 6.42 -7.06 10.95
CA TYR A 204 6.59 -7.84 9.73
C TYR A 204 6.10 -9.27 9.93
N GLN A 205 5.23 -9.69 9.03
CA GLN A 205 4.74 -11.07 8.98
C GLN A 205 5.28 -11.73 7.71
N PRO A 206 6.05 -12.80 7.82
CA PRO A 206 6.51 -13.55 6.64
C PRO A 206 5.33 -14.04 5.81
N ASN A 207 5.50 -14.01 4.49
CA ASN A 207 4.51 -14.49 3.52
C ASN A 207 3.22 -13.65 3.41
N ILE A 208 3.15 -12.51 4.06
CA ILE A 208 2.08 -11.51 3.89
C ILE A 208 2.66 -10.29 3.17
N ASP A 209 1.79 -9.52 2.50
CA ASP A 209 2.18 -8.27 1.84
C ASP A 209 2.87 -7.32 2.83
N PRO A 210 4.14 -6.98 2.61
CA PRO A 210 4.90 -6.15 3.52
C PRO A 210 4.59 -4.65 3.39
N SER A 211 3.58 -4.24 2.63
CA SER A 211 3.29 -2.82 2.33
C SER A 211 3.10 -1.98 3.58
N ARG A 212 2.48 -2.51 4.65
CA ARG A 212 2.33 -1.80 5.93
C ARG A 212 3.68 -1.36 6.51
N VAL A 213 4.63 -2.27 6.58
CA VAL A 213 5.96 -1.99 7.14
C VAL A 213 6.87 -1.23 6.16
N TYR A 214 6.58 -1.34 4.86
CA TYR A 214 7.29 -0.63 3.81
C TYR A 214 6.88 0.85 3.71
N TYR A 215 5.60 1.18 3.85
CA TYR A 215 5.08 2.55 3.79
C TYR A 215 5.21 3.32 5.11
N GLY A 216 5.23 2.64 6.26
CA GLY A 216 5.10 3.26 7.58
C GLY A 216 6.22 4.24 7.90
N THR A 217 5.90 5.47 8.30
CA THR A 217 6.89 6.43 8.79
C THR A 217 7.57 5.92 10.04
N ASP A 218 6.85 5.21 10.90
CA ASP A 218 7.30 4.58 12.14
C ASP A 218 8.35 3.49 11.90
N THR A 219 8.16 2.67 10.88
CA THR A 219 9.06 1.58 10.51
C THR A 219 10.25 2.05 9.66
N ARG A 220 10.10 3.16 8.92
CA ARG A 220 11.13 3.69 8.03
C ARG A 220 11.99 4.81 8.65
N ALA A 221 11.66 5.24 9.88
CA ALA A 221 12.41 6.31 10.56
C ALA A 221 13.88 5.94 10.80
N ALA A 222 14.23 4.67 10.91
CA ALA A 222 15.60 4.19 11.14
C ALA A 222 16.60 4.78 10.15
N GLY A 223 16.27 4.82 8.84
CA GLY A 223 17.15 5.38 7.81
C GLY A 223 17.49 6.84 8.04
N PHE A 224 16.47 7.67 8.31
CA PHE A 224 16.70 9.08 8.65
C PHE A 224 17.53 9.23 9.93
N LEU A 225 17.19 8.49 10.97
CA LEU A 225 17.81 8.60 12.29
C LEU A 225 19.28 8.14 12.27
N ILE A 226 19.64 7.12 11.49
CA ILE A 226 21.05 6.72 11.27
C ILE A 226 21.82 7.86 10.56
N GLY A 227 21.22 8.49 9.55
CA GLY A 227 21.78 9.68 8.91
C GLY A 227 21.95 10.86 9.87
N CYS A 228 20.97 11.09 10.75
CA CYS A 228 21.02 12.09 11.79
C CYS A 228 22.14 11.82 12.81
N ALA A 229 22.26 10.59 13.28
CA ALA A 229 23.33 10.17 14.19
C ALA A 229 24.72 10.42 13.57
N LEU A 230 24.87 10.08 12.28
CA LEU A 230 26.10 10.36 11.55
C LEU A 230 26.43 11.86 11.56
N ALA A 231 25.46 12.76 11.36
CA ALA A 231 25.68 14.21 11.40
C ALA A 231 26.15 14.72 12.77
N PHE A 232 25.76 14.05 13.86
CA PHE A 232 26.25 14.35 15.19
C PHE A 232 27.72 13.98 15.38
N VAL A 233 28.17 12.87 14.82
CA VAL A 233 29.53 12.36 15.06
C VAL A 233 30.50 12.74 13.94
N TRP A 234 29.99 12.98 12.74
CA TRP A 234 30.80 13.15 11.52
C TRP A 234 30.42 14.44 10.75
N ALA A 235 30.59 15.59 11.40
CA ALA A 235 30.28 16.87 10.79
C ALA A 235 31.47 17.36 9.93
N PRO A 236 31.31 17.66 8.63
CA PRO A 236 32.41 18.02 7.73
C PRO A 236 33.17 19.29 8.10
N ASP A 237 32.50 20.23 8.76
CA ASP A 237 33.09 21.48 9.25
C ASP A 237 34.06 21.23 10.41
N THR A 238 33.75 20.28 11.31
CA THR A 238 34.64 19.90 12.40
C THR A 238 35.81 19.07 11.89
N LEU A 239 35.62 18.20 10.92
CA LEU A 239 36.65 17.38 10.32
C LEU A 239 37.70 18.23 9.56
N ARG A 240 37.25 19.28 8.84
CA ARG A 240 38.14 20.21 8.14
C ARG A 240 39.03 21.07 9.09
N ALA A 241 38.53 21.34 10.28
CA ALA A 241 39.28 22.11 11.28
C ALA A 241 40.45 21.29 11.86
N THR A 242 40.40 19.95 11.77
CA THR A 242 41.41 19.03 12.33
C THR A 242 42.51 18.68 11.33
N VAL A 243 42.53 19.28 10.13
CA VAL A 243 43.45 18.92 9.04
C VAL A 243 44.87 19.46 9.29
N LYS A 244 45.64 18.71 10.08
CA LYS A 244 47.10 18.66 9.93
C LYS A 244 47.45 17.33 9.29
N GLY A 245 47.60 17.33 7.96
CA GLY A 245 48.14 16.25 7.14
C GLY A 245 47.65 14.82 7.45
N TYR A 246 46.68 14.34 6.72
CA TYR A 246 46.30 12.91 6.73
C TYR A 246 47.48 12.06 6.18
N THR A 247 47.81 10.98 6.86
CA THR A 247 48.80 10.01 6.39
C THR A 247 48.26 9.22 5.18
N THR A 248 49.16 8.57 4.43
CA THR A 248 48.76 7.66 3.35
C THR A 248 47.83 6.55 3.83
N ARG A 249 48.07 6.09 5.07
CA ARG A 249 47.25 5.06 5.74
C ARG A 249 45.82 5.58 6.00
N ASP A 250 45.65 6.80 6.52
CA ASP A 250 44.33 7.39 6.77
C ASP A 250 43.54 7.55 5.45
N LYS A 251 44.20 8.01 4.39
CA LYS A 251 43.60 8.08 3.05
C LYS A 251 43.16 6.71 2.54
N ALA A 252 44.04 5.71 2.65
CA ALA A 252 43.72 4.35 2.22
C ALA A 252 42.57 3.74 3.01
N LEU A 253 42.48 3.96 4.32
CA LEU A 253 41.41 3.48 5.18
C LEU A 253 40.06 4.13 4.81
N VAL A 254 40.02 5.46 4.66
CA VAL A 254 38.78 6.18 4.30
C VAL A 254 38.30 5.80 2.90
N GLN A 255 39.21 5.74 1.93
CA GLN A 255 38.88 5.34 0.57
C GLN A 255 38.46 3.87 0.49
N GLY A 256 39.19 2.98 1.17
CA GLY A 256 38.86 1.54 1.24
C GLY A 256 37.49 1.29 1.87
N MET A 257 37.18 1.96 3.00
CA MET A 257 35.85 1.91 3.61
C MET A 257 34.76 2.39 2.65
N GLY A 258 35.01 3.49 1.94
CA GLY A 258 34.05 4.05 0.99
C GLY A 258 33.82 3.13 -0.21
N VAL A 259 34.87 2.51 -0.74
CA VAL A 259 34.74 1.53 -1.83
C VAL A 259 34.01 0.28 -1.36
N ALA A 260 34.35 -0.25 -0.18
CA ALA A 260 33.68 -1.41 0.39
C ALA A 260 32.18 -1.14 0.61
N ALA A 261 31.85 0.04 1.15
CA ALA A 261 30.45 0.45 1.32
C ALA A 261 29.71 0.63 -0.03
N LEU A 262 30.37 1.18 -1.05
CA LEU A 262 29.79 1.30 -2.38
C LEU A 262 29.55 -0.07 -3.01
N VAL A 263 30.50 -0.98 -2.94
CA VAL A 263 30.36 -2.36 -3.43
C VAL A 263 29.24 -3.09 -2.69
N ALA A 264 29.18 -2.96 -1.36
CA ALA A 264 28.12 -3.56 -0.57
C ALA A 264 26.72 -3.00 -0.96
N LEU A 265 26.63 -1.69 -1.20
CA LEU A 265 25.37 -1.06 -1.64
C LEU A 265 24.94 -1.56 -3.03
N LEU A 266 25.89 -1.65 -3.97
CA LEU A 266 25.62 -2.18 -5.32
C LEU A 266 25.23 -3.66 -5.27
N ALA A 267 25.87 -4.46 -4.41
CA ALA A 267 25.50 -5.84 -4.19
C ALA A 267 24.07 -5.96 -3.63
N LEU A 268 23.70 -5.12 -2.64
CA LEU A 268 22.34 -5.09 -2.12
C LEU A 268 21.32 -4.70 -3.22
N PHE A 269 21.65 -3.78 -4.10
CA PHE A 269 20.81 -3.46 -5.26
C PHE A 269 20.64 -4.62 -6.24
N SER A 270 21.64 -5.49 -6.37
CA SER A 270 21.63 -6.61 -7.30
C SER A 270 21.01 -7.90 -6.74
N PHE A 271 20.98 -8.09 -5.42
CA PHE A 271 20.56 -9.37 -4.83
C PHE A 271 19.35 -9.27 -3.89
N ALA A 272 19.06 -8.11 -3.29
CA ALA A 272 17.92 -7.98 -2.38
C ALA A 272 16.62 -7.87 -3.18
N THR A 273 15.62 -8.65 -2.81
CA THR A 273 14.27 -8.54 -3.36
C THR A 273 13.33 -7.96 -2.31
N GLU A 274 12.23 -7.33 -2.76
CA GLU A 274 11.24 -6.69 -1.91
C GLU A 274 10.54 -7.64 -0.93
N TYR A 275 10.50 -8.94 -1.24
CA TYR A 275 9.91 -9.97 -0.40
C TYR A 275 10.93 -10.68 0.50
N SER A 276 12.20 -10.28 0.47
CA SER A 276 13.25 -10.90 1.30
C SER A 276 13.01 -10.60 2.78
N PRO A 277 12.72 -11.61 3.65
CA PRO A 277 12.47 -11.39 5.08
C PRO A 277 13.64 -10.68 5.78
N PHE A 278 14.85 -10.96 5.34
CA PHE A 278 16.08 -10.31 5.81
C PHE A 278 15.95 -8.78 5.85
N LEU A 279 15.31 -8.16 4.84
CA LEU A 279 15.17 -6.71 4.79
C LEU A 279 14.38 -6.15 5.98
N TYR A 280 13.29 -6.82 6.35
CA TYR A 280 12.38 -6.38 7.39
C TYR A 280 12.87 -6.73 8.80
N TYR A 281 13.70 -7.78 8.95
CA TYR A 281 14.37 -8.14 10.21
C TYR A 281 15.66 -7.36 10.48
N GLY A 282 15.90 -6.24 9.80
CA GLY A 282 17.04 -5.36 10.03
C GLY A 282 17.88 -5.02 8.79
N GLY A 283 17.57 -5.62 7.64
CA GLY A 283 18.27 -5.34 6.38
C GLY A 283 18.15 -3.89 5.94
N PHE A 284 17.00 -3.21 6.15
CA PHE A 284 16.90 -1.77 5.90
C PHE A 284 17.85 -0.95 6.77
N ALA A 285 18.01 -1.31 8.05
CA ALA A 285 19.01 -0.67 8.92
C ALA A 285 20.44 -0.95 8.44
N LEU A 286 20.72 -2.16 7.92
CA LEU A 286 22.02 -2.46 7.31
C LEU A 286 22.25 -1.58 6.06
N VAL A 287 21.29 -1.45 5.16
CA VAL A 287 21.38 -0.53 4.00
C VAL A 287 21.67 0.90 4.46
N ALA A 288 21.00 1.34 5.53
CA ALA A 288 21.20 2.66 6.09
C ALA A 288 22.61 2.82 6.70
N LEU A 289 23.14 1.82 7.39
CA LEU A 289 24.51 1.82 7.95
C LEU A 289 25.58 1.80 6.84
N VAL A 290 25.41 0.98 5.81
CA VAL A 290 26.28 0.95 4.61
C VAL A 290 26.28 2.32 3.93
N THR A 291 25.09 2.91 3.75
CA THR A 291 24.94 4.25 3.18
C THR A 291 25.61 5.32 4.06
N ALA A 292 25.44 5.23 5.38
CA ALA A 292 26.08 6.14 6.33
C ALA A 292 27.63 6.03 6.29
N ALA A 293 28.17 4.81 6.16
CA ALA A 293 29.60 4.58 5.99
C ALA A 293 30.12 5.20 4.67
N LEU A 294 29.36 5.07 3.58
CA LEU A 294 29.70 5.71 2.30
C LEU A 294 29.65 7.23 2.40
N ILE A 295 28.61 7.80 3.03
CA ILE A 295 28.50 9.24 3.30
C ILE A 295 29.70 9.71 4.15
N ALA A 296 30.04 8.98 5.21
CA ALA A 296 31.17 9.32 6.07
C ALA A 296 32.48 9.35 5.29
N ALA A 297 32.73 8.35 4.43
CA ALA A 297 33.91 8.32 3.57
C ALA A 297 33.92 9.51 2.59
N VAL A 298 32.82 9.75 1.88
CA VAL A 298 32.73 10.81 0.84
C VAL A 298 32.82 12.22 1.44
N ALA A 299 32.27 12.42 2.65
CA ALA A 299 32.32 13.71 3.34
C ALA A 299 33.68 13.99 4.00
N HIS A 300 34.53 12.99 4.16
CA HIS A 300 35.85 13.12 4.80
C HIS A 300 36.85 13.81 3.86
N PRO A 301 37.69 14.74 4.38
CA PRO A 301 38.67 15.43 3.54
C PRO A 301 39.73 14.51 2.89
N ALA A 302 39.96 13.32 3.46
CA ALA A 302 40.85 12.30 2.91
C ALA A 302 40.23 11.42 1.81
N ALA A 303 38.96 11.64 1.47
CA ALA A 303 38.25 10.82 0.46
C ALA A 303 38.93 10.83 -0.93
N GLY A 304 39.63 11.91 -1.28
CA GLY A 304 40.42 11.97 -2.51
C GLY A 304 39.64 11.66 -3.79
N TRP A 305 40.12 10.65 -4.53
CA TRP A 305 39.55 10.27 -5.82
C TRP A 305 38.11 9.74 -5.70
N LEU A 306 37.72 9.07 -4.60
CA LEU A 306 36.37 8.56 -4.41
C LEU A 306 35.33 9.68 -4.41
N SER A 307 35.59 10.75 -3.63
CA SER A 307 34.71 11.94 -3.61
C SER A 307 34.71 12.65 -4.98
N ALA A 308 35.86 12.66 -5.69
CA ALA A 308 35.95 13.23 -7.03
C ALA A 308 35.18 12.41 -8.06
N ALA A 309 35.27 11.06 -8.02
CA ALA A 309 34.56 10.17 -8.90
C ALA A 309 33.03 10.29 -8.73
N LEU A 310 32.53 10.25 -7.49
CA LEU A 310 31.11 10.49 -7.22
C LEU A 310 30.70 11.95 -7.51
N GLY A 311 31.61 12.91 -7.39
CA GLY A 311 31.40 14.31 -7.76
C GLY A 311 31.54 14.59 -9.27
N TRP A 312 31.73 13.55 -10.12
CA TRP A 312 31.87 13.70 -11.57
C TRP A 312 30.69 14.43 -12.20
N GLY A 313 30.97 15.24 -13.22
CA GLY A 313 30.03 16.20 -13.79
C GLY A 313 28.65 15.61 -14.12
N ILE A 314 28.58 14.41 -14.75
CA ILE A 314 27.33 13.77 -15.14
C ILE A 314 26.56 13.29 -13.90
N LEU A 315 27.22 12.59 -12.97
CA LEU A 315 26.58 12.12 -11.73
C LEU A 315 26.06 13.30 -10.90
N ARG A 316 26.85 14.35 -10.77
CA ARG A 316 26.44 15.59 -10.09
C ARG A 316 25.25 16.23 -10.78
N TRP A 317 25.21 16.27 -12.12
CA TRP A 317 24.10 16.82 -12.89
C TRP A 317 22.80 16.03 -12.62
N ILE A 318 22.85 14.69 -12.63
CA ILE A 318 21.72 13.80 -12.30
C ILE A 318 21.31 14.03 -10.83
N GLY A 319 22.26 14.02 -9.90
CA GLY A 319 21.99 14.18 -8.48
C GLY A 319 21.33 15.50 -8.10
N LEU A 320 21.71 16.60 -8.75
CA LEU A 320 21.04 17.90 -8.55
C LEU A 320 19.59 17.90 -9.02
N ARG A 321 19.22 17.01 -9.96
CA ARG A 321 17.89 16.85 -10.54
C ARG A 321 17.16 15.62 -10.01
N SER A 322 17.78 14.86 -9.10
CA SER A 322 17.24 13.58 -8.62
C SER A 322 15.82 13.68 -8.06
N TYR A 323 15.47 14.83 -7.48
CA TYR A 323 14.11 15.08 -7.01
C TYR A 323 13.11 15.15 -8.17
N GLY A 324 13.38 15.97 -9.20
CA GLY A 324 12.53 16.05 -10.38
C GLY A 324 12.48 14.72 -11.14
N ILE A 325 13.62 14.03 -11.29
CA ILE A 325 13.70 12.71 -11.93
C ILE A 325 12.83 11.71 -11.17
N TYR A 326 12.91 11.67 -9.83
CA TYR A 326 12.07 10.83 -8.99
C TYR A 326 10.58 11.16 -9.12
N LEU A 327 10.22 12.44 -9.18
CA LEU A 327 8.83 12.84 -9.35
C LEU A 327 8.24 12.40 -10.70
N TRP A 328 8.96 12.60 -11.81
CA TRP A 328 8.43 12.37 -13.14
C TRP A 328 8.52 10.92 -13.62
N HIS A 329 9.46 10.10 -13.08
CA HIS A 329 9.64 8.73 -13.60
C HIS A 329 8.37 7.89 -13.46
N TRP A 330 7.74 7.91 -12.30
CA TRP A 330 6.61 7.03 -12.00
C TRP A 330 5.39 7.27 -12.91
N PRO A 331 4.84 8.50 -13.05
CA PRO A 331 3.76 8.72 -14.01
C PRO A 331 4.13 8.33 -15.43
N VAL A 332 5.36 8.65 -15.88
CA VAL A 332 5.84 8.27 -17.21
C VAL A 332 5.83 6.76 -17.39
N TYR A 333 6.31 6.00 -16.41
CA TYR A 333 6.34 4.54 -16.47
C TYR A 333 4.92 3.95 -16.44
N MET A 334 4.02 4.55 -15.66
CA MET A 334 2.64 4.07 -15.54
C MET A 334 1.77 4.36 -16.77
N VAL A 335 2.13 5.31 -17.61
CA VAL A 335 1.42 5.60 -18.88
C VAL A 335 2.13 5.05 -20.11
N THR A 336 3.19 4.28 -19.92
CA THR A 336 3.98 3.65 -20.98
C THR A 336 4.19 2.16 -20.74
N ARG A 337 3.17 1.46 -20.21
CA ARG A 337 3.27 0.03 -19.91
C ARG A 337 3.38 -0.76 -21.23
N PRO A 338 4.31 -1.73 -21.32
CA PRO A 338 4.45 -2.54 -22.53
C PRO A 338 3.17 -3.35 -22.78
N GLN A 339 2.81 -3.54 -24.04
CA GLN A 339 1.63 -4.28 -24.52
C GLN A 339 0.27 -3.69 -24.11
N LEU A 340 0.22 -2.84 -23.09
CA LEU A 340 -1.02 -2.24 -22.58
C LEU A 340 -1.22 -0.82 -23.10
N ASP A 341 -0.20 0.02 -22.98
CA ASP A 341 -0.25 1.43 -23.36
C ASP A 341 0.52 1.67 -24.67
N MET A 342 1.51 0.84 -24.98
CA MET A 342 2.33 0.94 -26.20
C MET A 342 2.99 -0.39 -26.61
N MET A 343 3.34 -0.50 -27.88
CA MET A 343 3.93 -1.70 -28.49
C MET A 343 5.45 -1.81 -28.28
N LEU A 344 6.09 -0.82 -27.64
CA LEU A 344 7.53 -0.82 -27.40
C LEU A 344 7.87 -1.66 -26.17
N GLU A 345 8.96 -2.44 -26.27
CA GLU A 345 9.48 -3.28 -25.19
C GLU A 345 10.99 -3.18 -25.06
N GLY A 346 11.54 -3.72 -23.98
CA GLY A 346 12.98 -3.86 -23.76
C GLY A 346 13.73 -2.51 -23.75
N LEU A 347 14.93 -2.48 -24.37
CA LEU A 347 15.79 -1.30 -24.36
C LEU A 347 15.20 -0.07 -25.05
N PRO A 348 14.45 -0.15 -26.17
CA PRO A 348 13.78 1.01 -26.75
C PRO A 348 12.78 1.66 -25.81
N LEU A 349 11.99 0.87 -25.09
CA LEU A 349 11.05 1.37 -24.08
C LEU A 349 11.78 2.01 -22.90
N LEU A 350 12.85 1.38 -22.41
CA LEU A 350 13.68 1.96 -21.35
C LEU A 350 14.26 3.31 -21.78
N GLY A 351 14.79 3.40 -22.98
CA GLY A 351 15.32 4.64 -23.55
C GLY A 351 14.27 5.74 -23.62
N LEU A 352 13.06 5.42 -24.07
CA LEU A 352 11.92 6.35 -24.09
C LEU A 352 11.56 6.82 -22.68
N ARG A 353 11.36 5.90 -21.75
CA ARG A 353 10.99 6.18 -20.34
C ARG A 353 12.01 7.11 -19.67
N VAL A 354 13.29 6.74 -19.74
CA VAL A 354 14.38 7.55 -19.18
C VAL A 354 14.49 8.89 -19.89
N GLY A 355 14.44 8.94 -21.23
CA GLY A 355 14.50 10.16 -22.01
C GLY A 355 13.40 11.14 -21.66
N VAL A 356 12.13 10.70 -21.68
CA VAL A 356 10.97 11.54 -21.31
C VAL A 356 11.08 12.02 -19.87
N THR A 357 11.41 11.12 -18.92
CA THR A 357 11.60 11.46 -17.50
C THR A 357 12.65 12.55 -17.31
N VAL A 358 13.82 12.41 -17.97
CA VAL A 358 14.92 13.37 -17.88
C VAL A 358 14.54 14.72 -18.50
N VAL A 359 13.85 14.72 -19.63
CA VAL A 359 13.37 15.94 -20.28
C VAL A 359 12.37 16.69 -19.37
N LEU A 360 11.37 15.99 -18.85
CA LEU A 360 10.37 16.60 -17.93
C LEU A 360 11.03 17.12 -16.66
N ALA A 361 11.94 16.35 -16.06
CA ALA A 361 12.69 16.78 -14.88
C ALA A 361 13.55 18.01 -15.16
N GLU A 362 14.21 18.08 -16.32
CA GLU A 362 15.04 19.24 -16.71
C GLU A 362 14.19 20.48 -16.96
N LEU A 363 13.05 20.34 -17.63
CA LEU A 363 12.10 21.43 -17.83
C LEU A 363 11.56 21.94 -16.50
N SER A 364 11.11 21.04 -15.62
CA SER A 364 10.67 21.38 -14.26
C SER A 364 11.78 22.13 -13.50
N TYR A 365 12.99 21.58 -13.51
CA TYR A 365 14.12 22.16 -12.80
C TYR A 365 14.49 23.58 -13.30
N ARG A 366 14.56 23.79 -14.63
CA ARG A 366 14.93 25.09 -15.21
C ARG A 366 13.82 26.13 -15.15
N LEU A 367 12.60 25.73 -15.50
CA LEU A 367 11.50 26.68 -15.70
C LEU A 367 10.73 26.98 -14.41
N VAL A 368 10.69 26.05 -13.46
CA VAL A 368 9.85 26.19 -12.27
C VAL A 368 10.68 26.21 -10.99
N GLU A 369 11.47 25.14 -10.74
CA GLU A 369 12.17 25.01 -9.46
C GLU A 369 13.25 26.10 -9.26
N THR A 370 14.15 26.22 -10.21
CA THR A 370 15.30 27.14 -10.13
C THR A 370 14.86 28.63 -10.00
N PRO A 371 13.92 29.13 -10.81
CA PRO A 371 13.45 30.51 -10.67
C PRO A 371 12.80 30.80 -9.32
N ILE A 372 11.92 29.91 -8.84
CA ILE A 372 11.20 30.08 -7.56
C ILE A 372 12.18 29.97 -6.40
N ARG A 373 13.09 29.00 -6.41
CA ARG A 373 14.15 28.80 -5.41
C ARG A 373 15.02 30.05 -5.27
N HIS A 374 15.34 30.72 -6.37
CA HIS A 374 16.13 31.96 -6.38
C HIS A 374 15.27 33.22 -6.13
N GLY A 375 14.01 33.07 -5.74
CA GLY A 375 13.16 34.17 -5.32
C GLY A 375 12.57 35.00 -6.46
N ALA A 376 12.36 34.42 -7.65
CA ALA A 376 11.75 35.11 -8.79
C ALA A 376 10.38 35.72 -8.45
N LEU A 377 9.55 34.98 -7.67
CA LEU A 377 8.25 35.49 -7.23
C LEU A 377 8.37 36.78 -6.43
N GLY A 378 9.31 36.84 -5.47
CA GLY A 378 9.53 38.03 -4.66
C GLY A 378 10.12 39.19 -5.48
N ARG A 379 11.07 38.90 -6.38
CA ARG A 379 11.63 39.94 -7.28
C ARG A 379 10.57 40.52 -8.21
N ASN A 380 9.74 39.68 -8.81
CA ASN A 380 8.68 40.13 -9.71
C ASN A 380 7.60 40.93 -8.95
N TRP A 381 7.26 40.49 -7.72
CA TRP A 381 6.34 41.24 -6.85
C TRP A 381 6.89 42.60 -6.47
N ASN A 382 8.16 42.69 -6.08
CA ASN A 382 8.82 43.95 -5.76
C ASN A 382 8.90 44.84 -7.00
N ARG A 383 9.17 44.29 -8.18
CA ARG A 383 9.15 45.04 -9.45
C ARG A 383 7.76 45.62 -9.74
N LEU A 384 6.70 44.80 -9.55
CA LEU A 384 5.31 45.26 -9.73
C LEU A 384 4.99 46.44 -8.77
N ARG A 385 5.46 46.37 -7.50
CA ARG A 385 5.27 47.44 -6.52
C ARG A 385 6.07 48.71 -6.82
N ALA A 386 7.26 48.58 -7.38
CA ALA A 386 8.15 49.64 -7.70
C ALA A 386 7.86 50.32 -9.06
N SER A 387 7.16 49.61 -9.97
CA SER A 387 6.81 50.14 -11.30
C SER A 387 5.64 51.12 -11.24
N THR A 388 5.58 52.05 -12.20
CA THR A 388 4.53 53.05 -12.33
C THR A 388 3.99 53.11 -13.78
N GLY A 389 2.84 53.73 -14.00
CA GLY A 389 2.28 53.96 -15.32
C GLY A 389 2.04 52.68 -16.14
N ARG A 390 2.34 52.72 -17.42
CA ARG A 390 2.11 51.61 -18.37
C ARG A 390 2.87 50.35 -18.00
N GLU A 391 4.09 50.46 -17.43
CA GLU A 391 4.84 49.26 -17.00
C GLU A 391 4.11 48.49 -15.88
N ARG A 392 3.59 49.23 -14.87
CA ARG A 392 2.81 48.63 -13.77
C ARG A 392 1.56 47.92 -14.31
N THR A 393 0.82 48.59 -15.22
CA THR A 393 -0.38 48.01 -15.81
C THR A 393 -0.07 46.72 -16.59
N ALA A 394 0.99 46.73 -17.42
CA ALA A 394 1.41 45.56 -18.19
C ALA A 394 1.86 44.40 -17.30
N LEU A 395 2.60 44.68 -16.23
CA LEU A 395 3.02 43.66 -15.26
C LEU A 395 1.82 43.15 -14.46
N ALA A 396 0.92 44.03 -14.01
CA ALA A 396 -0.29 43.64 -13.31
C ALA A 396 -1.17 42.73 -14.19
N LEU A 397 -1.39 43.09 -15.46
CA LEU A 397 -2.17 42.29 -16.40
C LEU A 397 -1.56 40.90 -16.65
N ARG A 398 -0.22 40.81 -16.77
CA ARG A 398 0.46 39.52 -16.89
C ARG A 398 0.29 38.67 -15.64
N TRP A 399 0.38 39.25 -14.44
CA TRP A 399 0.19 38.55 -13.18
C TRP A 399 -1.27 38.09 -12.98
N THR A 400 -2.23 39.01 -13.21
CA THR A 400 -3.66 38.67 -13.09
C THR A 400 -4.06 37.64 -14.14
N GLY A 401 -3.56 37.72 -15.38
CA GLY A 401 -3.76 36.72 -16.41
C GLY A 401 -3.18 35.33 -16.03
N ALA A 402 -1.94 35.32 -15.53
CA ALA A 402 -1.31 34.06 -15.10
C ALA A 402 -2.01 33.43 -13.89
N VAL A 403 -2.39 34.23 -12.89
CA VAL A 403 -3.15 33.76 -11.72
C VAL A 403 -4.54 33.33 -12.13
N GLY A 404 -5.23 34.10 -12.99
CA GLY A 404 -6.54 33.74 -13.51
C GLY A 404 -6.52 32.41 -14.28
N ALA A 405 -5.55 32.22 -15.18
CA ALA A 405 -5.38 30.96 -15.90
C ALA A 405 -5.13 29.76 -14.95
N LEU A 406 -4.30 29.97 -13.92
CA LEU A 406 -4.04 28.94 -12.91
C LEU A 406 -5.31 28.60 -12.11
N VAL A 407 -6.08 29.62 -11.70
CA VAL A 407 -7.36 29.42 -10.99
C VAL A 407 -8.35 28.67 -11.87
N VAL A 408 -8.51 29.05 -13.14
CA VAL A 408 -9.39 28.34 -14.09
C VAL A 408 -8.94 26.87 -14.24
N LEU A 409 -7.63 26.63 -14.39
CA LEU A 409 -7.11 25.28 -14.48
C LEU A 409 -7.41 24.45 -13.21
N VAL A 410 -7.15 25.00 -12.03
CA VAL A 410 -7.41 24.32 -10.76
C VAL A 410 -8.90 24.04 -10.60
N VAL A 411 -9.77 25.00 -10.91
CA VAL A 411 -11.23 24.81 -10.85
C VAL A 411 -11.68 23.72 -11.86
N ALA A 412 -11.17 23.77 -13.09
CA ALA A 412 -11.51 22.75 -14.11
C ALA A 412 -11.07 21.34 -13.69
N LEU A 413 -9.84 21.20 -13.15
CA LEU A 413 -9.34 19.93 -12.63
C LEU A 413 -10.13 19.45 -11.42
N THR A 414 -10.54 20.38 -10.52
CA THR A 414 -11.38 20.04 -9.37
C THR A 414 -12.77 19.56 -9.83
N ILE A 415 -13.36 20.23 -10.81
CA ILE A 415 -14.65 19.81 -11.39
C ILE A 415 -14.51 18.44 -12.06
N ALA A 416 -13.44 18.21 -12.84
CA ALA A 416 -13.17 16.93 -13.45
C ALA A 416 -13.03 15.83 -12.39
N LEU A 417 -12.29 16.11 -11.31
CA LEU A 417 -12.07 15.18 -10.21
C LEU A 417 -13.37 14.83 -9.46
N VAL A 418 -14.23 15.84 -9.19
CA VAL A 418 -15.50 15.64 -8.47
C VAL A 418 -16.55 14.94 -9.31
N ARG A 419 -16.62 15.27 -10.63
CA ARG A 419 -17.63 14.71 -11.55
C ARG A 419 -17.22 13.40 -12.20
N ALA A 420 -15.96 12.98 -12.11
CA ALA A 420 -15.54 11.72 -12.68
C ALA A 420 -16.36 10.57 -12.07
N PRO A 421 -16.93 9.66 -12.90
CA PRO A 421 -17.64 8.49 -12.41
C PRO A 421 -16.67 7.62 -11.61
N GLU A 422 -17.18 6.92 -10.61
CA GLU A 422 -16.38 5.90 -9.96
C GLU A 422 -15.96 4.84 -10.97
N PRO A 423 -14.71 4.36 -10.92
CA PRO A 423 -14.28 3.33 -11.84
C PRO A 423 -15.18 2.11 -11.66
N ALA A 424 -15.78 1.66 -12.76
CA ALA A 424 -16.50 0.40 -12.75
C ALA A 424 -15.54 -0.69 -12.22
N PRO A 425 -16.02 -1.62 -11.39
CA PRO A 425 -15.21 -2.77 -11.02
C PRO A 425 -14.61 -3.41 -12.27
N PRO A 426 -13.37 -3.88 -12.26
CA PRO A 426 -12.78 -4.57 -13.40
C PRO A 426 -13.75 -5.60 -13.97
N GLU A 427 -13.81 -5.74 -15.28
CA GLU A 427 -14.81 -6.59 -15.96
C GLU A 427 -14.80 -8.04 -15.44
N TYR A 428 -13.63 -8.56 -15.05
CA TYR A 428 -13.52 -9.89 -14.42
C TYR A 428 -14.19 -9.99 -13.04
N LEU A 429 -14.42 -8.87 -12.33
CA LEU A 429 -15.19 -8.82 -11.08
C LEU A 429 -16.68 -8.59 -11.32
N GLN A 430 -17.06 -7.95 -12.44
CA GLN A 430 -18.48 -7.71 -12.78
C GLN A 430 -19.22 -9.00 -13.11
N VAL A 431 -18.55 -9.96 -13.76
CA VAL A 431 -19.12 -11.29 -14.05
C VAL A 431 -19.48 -12.06 -12.79
N GLN A 432 -18.84 -11.76 -11.67
CA GLN A 432 -19.09 -12.42 -10.37
C GLN A 432 -20.26 -11.83 -9.59
N SER A 433 -20.55 -10.54 -9.75
CA SER A 433 -21.64 -9.89 -9.01
C SER A 433 -23.03 -10.45 -9.35
N ILE A 434 -23.15 -11.19 -10.44
CA ILE A 434 -24.39 -11.84 -10.85
C ILE A 434 -24.62 -13.15 -10.06
N ASP A 435 -23.57 -13.81 -9.57
CA ASP A 435 -23.70 -15.20 -9.07
C ASP A 435 -23.36 -15.40 -7.58
N THR A 436 -22.75 -14.45 -6.91
CA THR A 436 -22.50 -14.55 -5.45
C THR A 436 -23.77 -14.57 -4.60
N ARG A 437 -24.92 -14.27 -5.19
CA ARG A 437 -26.25 -14.37 -4.55
C ARG A 437 -26.81 -15.80 -4.52
N LEU A 438 -26.14 -16.75 -5.17
CA LEU A 438 -26.62 -18.15 -5.28
C LEU A 438 -25.91 -19.13 -4.35
N ASN A 439 -25.03 -18.66 -3.48
CA ASN A 439 -24.44 -19.50 -2.45
C ASN A 439 -25.24 -19.35 -1.15
N PRO A 440 -26.23 -20.18 -0.85
CA PRO A 440 -26.84 -20.18 0.45
C PRO A 440 -25.78 -20.64 1.43
N ILE A 441 -25.37 -19.75 2.34
CA ILE A 441 -24.72 -20.13 3.59
C ILE A 441 -25.56 -21.27 4.15
N LEU A 442 -25.03 -22.50 4.19
CA LEU A 442 -25.69 -23.61 4.88
C LEU A 442 -26.04 -23.12 6.28
N PRO A 443 -27.31 -23.23 6.72
CA PRO A 443 -27.69 -22.80 8.05
C PRO A 443 -26.81 -23.54 9.07
N PRO A 444 -26.45 -22.90 10.19
CA PRO A 444 -25.77 -23.61 11.27
C PRO A 444 -26.63 -24.82 11.63
N VAL A 445 -25.96 -25.97 11.76
CA VAL A 445 -26.61 -27.22 12.23
C VAL A 445 -27.30 -26.85 13.54
N ALA A 446 -28.63 -26.84 13.52
CA ALA A 446 -29.43 -26.65 14.73
C ALA A 446 -29.03 -27.76 15.70
N GLU A 447 -28.55 -27.38 16.87
CA GLU A 447 -28.47 -28.26 18.02
C GLU A 447 -29.84 -28.91 18.19
N ALA A 448 -29.90 -30.21 17.98
CA ALA A 448 -31.08 -31.00 18.25
C ALA A 448 -31.33 -30.93 19.76
N ALA A 449 -32.29 -30.11 20.14
CA ALA A 449 -32.84 -30.11 21.48
C ALA A 449 -33.43 -31.52 21.79
N GLY A 450 -33.05 -32.03 22.93
CA GLY A 450 -33.32 -33.37 23.37
C GLY A 450 -34.80 -33.77 23.35
N SER A 451 -35.03 -35.00 22.93
CA SER A 451 -36.22 -35.75 23.26
C SER A 451 -35.81 -36.94 24.15
N PRO A 452 -36.63 -37.29 25.16
CA PRO A 452 -36.24 -38.18 26.24
C PRO A 452 -36.20 -39.61 25.80
N LEU A 453 -35.23 -40.36 26.31
CA LEU A 453 -35.12 -41.83 26.19
C LEU A 453 -36.22 -42.54 26.96
N PRO A 454 -36.78 -43.68 26.47
CA PRO A 454 -37.52 -44.58 27.31
C PRO A 454 -36.56 -45.56 28.02
N GLU A 455 -36.83 -45.71 29.34
CA GLU A 455 -36.20 -46.73 30.22
C GLU A 455 -36.56 -48.14 29.82
N GLY A 456 -35.58 -49.02 30.02
CA GLY A 456 -35.87 -50.43 30.31
C GLY A 456 -35.11 -51.45 29.49
N VAL A 457 -34.23 -52.12 30.12
CA VAL A 457 -33.98 -53.55 30.26
C VAL A 457 -32.52 -53.93 30.33
N SER A 458 -32.22 -54.58 31.40
CA SER A 458 -31.00 -55.06 32.01
C SER A 458 -30.27 -56.20 31.30
N ASP A 459 -29.03 -56.38 31.73
CA ASP A 459 -28.21 -57.60 31.85
C ASP A 459 -27.73 -58.35 30.61
N ALA A 460 -26.36 -58.29 30.39
CA ALA A 460 -25.53 -59.48 30.55
C ALA A 460 -24.04 -59.25 30.22
N ALA A 461 -23.25 -59.54 31.25
CA ALA A 461 -21.91 -60.13 31.28
C ALA A 461 -20.83 -59.84 30.22
N ALA A 462 -19.69 -59.31 30.75
CA ALA A 462 -18.35 -59.36 30.18
C ALA A 462 -17.83 -60.80 29.97
N PRO A 463 -16.79 -61.00 29.10
CA PRO A 463 -15.52 -61.33 29.72
C PRO A 463 -14.29 -60.59 29.13
N ALA A 464 -13.36 -60.43 30.05
CA ALA A 464 -12.00 -59.93 29.81
C ALA A 464 -11.14 -60.93 29.01
N VAL A 465 -10.28 -60.39 28.13
CA VAL A 465 -9.02 -61.06 27.76
C VAL A 465 -7.92 -60.02 27.66
N SER A 466 -6.93 -60.25 28.51
CA SER A 466 -5.62 -59.67 28.60
C SER A 466 -4.72 -59.94 27.37
N GLY A 467 -3.81 -59.03 27.04
CA GLY A 467 -2.71 -59.33 26.16
C GLY A 467 -1.94 -58.10 25.66
N SER A 468 -1.00 -57.67 26.46
CA SER A 468 0.11 -56.84 26.02
C SER A 468 1.22 -57.72 25.42
N PRO A 469 1.91 -57.31 24.37
CA PRO A 469 3.34 -57.52 24.38
C PRO A 469 4.19 -56.30 23.95
N ALA A 470 5.09 -55.99 24.82
CA ALA A 470 6.56 -55.82 24.63
C ALA A 470 7.11 -54.98 23.46
N SER A 471 7.80 -53.92 23.83
CA SER A 471 8.81 -53.17 23.04
C SER A 471 10.10 -54.05 22.84
N PRO A 472 10.79 -53.91 21.70
CA PRO A 472 12.15 -54.38 21.58
C PRO A 472 13.17 -53.21 21.68
N PRO A 473 14.47 -53.50 21.86
CA PRO A 473 15.40 -52.69 22.66
C PRO A 473 16.31 -51.78 21.86
N LEU A 474 16.83 -50.78 22.60
CA LEU A 474 17.93 -49.89 22.22
C LEU A 474 19.20 -50.64 21.82
N VAL A 475 19.80 -50.22 20.71
CA VAL A 475 21.22 -50.52 20.43
C VAL A 475 22.05 -49.25 20.72
N THR A 476 22.91 -49.38 21.66
CA THR A 476 23.99 -48.48 22.03
C THR A 476 25.18 -48.63 21.09
N SER A 477 25.75 -47.50 20.62
CA SER A 477 27.19 -47.45 20.35
C SER A 477 27.76 -46.10 20.76
N ALA A 478 28.77 -46.21 21.56
CA ALA A 478 29.53 -45.17 22.25
C ALA A 478 30.65 -44.56 21.40
N SER A 479 31.08 -43.41 21.80
CA SER A 479 32.44 -42.80 21.81
C SER A 479 32.43 -41.40 21.25
N ALA A 480 32.94 -40.37 21.83
CA ALA A 480 33.85 -40.04 22.92
C ALA A 480 33.72 -38.51 23.18
N ALA A 481 33.80 -38.11 24.44
CA ALA A 481 34.01 -36.72 24.83
C ALA A 481 35.51 -36.38 24.74
N PRO A 482 35.90 -35.07 24.74
CA PRO A 482 36.25 -34.53 26.04
C PRO A 482 35.88 -33.04 26.31
N ALA A 483 35.67 -32.81 27.56
CA ALA A 483 36.16 -31.76 28.48
C ALA A 483 35.51 -30.37 28.49
N ASP A 484 34.82 -30.15 29.61
CA ASP A 484 34.85 -29.03 30.53
C ASP A 484 34.87 -27.59 30.04
N THR A 485 33.76 -26.91 30.31
CA THR A 485 33.82 -25.65 31.08
C THR A 485 32.48 -25.45 31.82
N THR A 486 32.60 -25.47 33.14
CA THR A 486 31.58 -25.19 34.14
C THR A 486 31.09 -23.75 34.08
N TRP A 487 29.76 -23.56 33.95
CA TRP A 487 29.09 -22.31 34.25
C TRP A 487 28.20 -22.50 35.49
N THR A 488 28.56 -21.84 36.56
CA THR A 488 27.81 -21.76 37.82
C THR A 488 26.73 -20.67 37.68
N ALA A 489 25.51 -21.03 37.95
CA ALA A 489 24.37 -20.13 38.08
C ALA A 489 24.43 -19.39 39.44
N PRO A 490 24.05 -18.10 39.50
CA PRO A 490 23.91 -17.39 40.75
C PRO A 490 22.59 -17.74 41.45
N PRO A 491 22.55 -17.61 42.80
CA PRO A 491 21.45 -18.13 43.63
C PRO A 491 20.17 -17.26 43.51
N GLN A 492 19.04 -17.96 43.59
CA GLN A 492 17.71 -17.36 43.72
C GLN A 492 17.57 -16.74 45.15
N LEU A 493 17.22 -15.46 45.17
CA LEU A 493 16.75 -14.78 46.39
C LEU A 493 15.27 -15.10 46.60
N ALA A 494 14.96 -15.65 47.76
CA ALA A 494 13.62 -15.94 48.23
C ALA A 494 12.84 -14.62 48.46
N HIS A 495 11.65 -14.53 47.92
CA HIS A 495 10.67 -13.47 48.24
C HIS A 495 9.81 -13.95 49.42
N GLU A 496 9.99 -13.29 50.56
CA GLU A 496 9.03 -13.29 51.67
C GLU A 496 7.81 -12.45 51.28
N GLN A 497 6.62 -13.02 51.50
CA GLN A 497 5.32 -12.30 51.42
C GLN A 497 5.11 -11.56 52.78
N PRO A 498 4.72 -10.28 52.77
CA PRO A 498 4.10 -9.69 53.96
C PRO A 498 2.58 -9.83 53.90
N GLN A 499 2.02 -10.20 55.05
CA GLN A 499 0.61 -10.33 55.37
C GLN A 499 -0.12 -8.98 55.29
N ALA A 500 -1.36 -9.05 54.84
CA ALA A 500 -2.28 -7.95 54.81
C ALA A 500 -2.68 -7.48 56.22
N THR A 501 -2.68 -6.17 56.44
CA THR A 501 -3.46 -5.51 57.49
C THR A 501 -4.30 -4.42 56.84
N ASP A 502 -5.62 -4.54 57.07
CA ASP A 502 -6.64 -3.61 56.61
C ASP A 502 -6.51 -2.23 57.27
N ALA A 503 -6.49 -1.18 56.46
CA ALA A 503 -7.09 0.13 56.78
C ALA A 503 -7.25 0.96 55.49
N PRO A 504 -8.41 1.62 55.23
CA PRO A 504 -8.66 2.35 54.01
C PRO A 504 -8.06 3.75 54.08
N LEU A 505 -7.07 4.01 53.26
CA LEU A 505 -6.61 5.37 52.95
C LEU A 505 -7.11 5.78 51.57
N SER A 506 -8.08 6.65 51.63
CA SER A 506 -8.58 7.42 50.51
C SER A 506 -7.47 8.30 49.91
N LEU A 507 -6.94 7.93 48.75
CA LEU A 507 -6.06 8.79 47.95
C LEU A 507 -6.86 9.19 46.71
N THR A 508 -7.32 10.45 46.69
CA THR A 508 -7.81 11.14 45.52
C THR A 508 -6.71 11.19 44.48
N ALA A 509 -6.95 10.55 43.33
CA ALA A 509 -6.09 10.66 42.13
C ALA A 509 -6.20 12.08 41.54
N PRO A 510 -5.15 12.64 40.97
CA PRO A 510 -5.22 13.91 40.28
C PRO A 510 -6.04 13.76 38.99
N GLU A 511 -6.96 14.71 38.78
CA GLU A 511 -7.83 14.79 37.60
C GLU A 511 -7.00 14.85 36.32
N SER A 512 -7.36 13.98 35.40
CA SER A 512 -6.81 13.96 34.02
C SER A 512 -7.31 15.19 33.25
N PRO A 513 -6.45 15.89 32.47
CA PRO A 513 -6.88 17.05 31.67
C PRO A 513 -7.82 16.74 30.48
N TRP A 514 -8.34 15.51 30.40
CA TRP A 514 -9.15 15.03 29.27
C TRP A 514 -10.58 14.64 29.66
N ASP A 515 -11.08 15.03 30.83
CA ASP A 515 -12.49 14.90 31.14
C ASP A 515 -13.30 15.92 30.32
N ILE A 516 -13.63 15.50 29.09
CA ILE A 516 -14.70 16.09 28.31
C ILE A 516 -16.00 15.65 28.99
N ALA A 517 -16.79 16.62 29.48
CA ALA A 517 -18.12 16.39 30.03
C ALA A 517 -18.95 15.50 29.08
N PRO A 518 -19.73 14.53 29.58
CA PRO A 518 -20.59 13.74 28.72
C PRO A 518 -21.53 14.67 27.95
N PRO A 519 -21.74 14.40 26.64
CA PRO A 519 -22.67 15.19 25.85
C PRO A 519 -24.06 15.11 26.46
N PRO A 520 -24.84 16.22 26.41
CA PRO A 520 -26.20 16.22 26.90
C PRO A 520 -27.01 15.11 26.23
N ASP A 521 -27.93 14.50 26.99
CA ASP A 521 -28.80 13.39 26.62
C ASP A 521 -29.15 13.37 25.13
N VAL A 522 -28.55 12.40 24.40
CA VAL A 522 -28.89 12.16 23.00
C VAL A 522 -30.30 11.53 23.04
N LYS A 523 -31.33 12.30 22.75
CA LYS A 523 -32.66 11.78 22.44
C LYS A 523 -32.46 10.73 21.35
N ALA A 524 -32.95 9.53 21.56
CA ALA A 524 -32.97 8.46 20.57
C ALA A 524 -33.52 9.03 19.25
N LEU A 525 -32.71 8.97 18.20
CA LEU A 525 -33.10 9.45 16.87
C LEU A 525 -34.26 8.60 16.36
N PRO A 526 -35.27 9.19 15.72
CA PRO A 526 -36.44 8.46 15.22
C PRO A 526 -35.98 7.43 14.16
N SER A 527 -36.53 6.22 14.22
CA SER A 527 -36.28 5.16 13.23
C SER A 527 -36.96 5.43 11.87
N THR A 528 -37.77 6.46 11.75
CA THR A 528 -38.48 6.89 10.56
C THR A 528 -38.23 8.37 10.29
N VAL A 529 -38.21 8.76 9.01
CA VAL A 529 -37.96 10.15 8.56
C VAL A 529 -39.08 10.59 7.62
N GLU A 530 -39.70 11.73 7.90
CA GLU A 530 -40.66 12.33 6.97
C GLU A 530 -39.97 12.91 5.75
N ALA A 531 -40.50 12.65 4.57
CA ALA A 531 -39.99 13.13 3.30
C ALA A 531 -41.13 13.49 2.33
N ARG A 532 -40.79 14.14 1.22
CA ARG A 532 -41.69 14.44 0.12
C ARG A 532 -41.09 14.01 -1.21
N ALA A 533 -41.94 13.55 -2.12
CA ALA A 533 -41.52 13.30 -3.50
C ALA A 533 -41.12 14.62 -4.18
N ARG A 534 -39.99 14.65 -4.90
CA ARG A 534 -39.52 15.87 -5.60
C ARG A 534 -40.31 16.18 -6.85
N GLY A 535 -40.89 15.17 -7.49
CA GLY A 535 -41.70 15.23 -8.71
C GLY A 535 -42.75 14.16 -8.73
N GLU A 536 -43.38 13.94 -9.91
CA GLU A 536 -44.18 12.73 -10.13
C GLU A 536 -43.26 11.53 -10.18
N VAL A 537 -43.41 10.59 -9.24
CA VAL A 537 -42.52 9.41 -9.11
C VAL A 537 -43.31 8.13 -9.03
N SER A 538 -42.72 7.04 -9.46
CA SER A 538 -43.31 5.70 -9.40
C SER A 538 -42.74 4.91 -8.23
N LEU A 539 -43.59 4.58 -7.25
CA LEU A 539 -43.24 3.68 -6.14
C LEU A 539 -42.99 2.28 -6.68
N ARG A 540 -41.83 1.72 -6.39
CA ARG A 540 -41.37 0.42 -6.91
C ARG A 540 -41.58 -0.69 -5.89
N GLU A 541 -41.83 -1.91 -6.38
CA GLU A 541 -41.98 -3.09 -5.53
C GLU A 541 -40.65 -3.51 -4.87
N ARG A 542 -39.55 -3.27 -5.53
CA ARG A 542 -38.18 -3.57 -5.09
C ARG A 542 -37.25 -2.39 -5.39
N PRO A 543 -36.08 -2.27 -4.72
CA PRO A 543 -35.12 -1.21 -4.97
C PRO A 543 -34.36 -1.44 -6.30
N ASP A 544 -35.05 -1.26 -7.41
CA ASP A 544 -34.58 -1.52 -8.76
C ASP A 544 -35.41 -0.69 -9.76
N ASP A 545 -34.76 -0.01 -10.71
CA ASP A 545 -35.40 0.80 -11.75
C ASP A 545 -36.31 -0.01 -12.68
N LEU A 546 -36.05 -1.30 -12.84
CA LEU A 546 -36.81 -2.23 -13.66
C LEU A 546 -37.94 -2.94 -12.90
N ALA A 547 -38.06 -2.71 -11.59
CA ALA A 547 -39.10 -3.31 -10.77
C ALA A 547 -40.50 -2.78 -11.14
N ASN A 548 -41.52 -3.61 -10.92
CA ASN A 548 -42.88 -3.23 -11.15
C ASN A 548 -43.27 -1.98 -10.33
N THR A 549 -44.06 -1.11 -10.93
CA THR A 549 -44.64 0.04 -10.25
C THR A 549 -45.83 -0.41 -9.37
N VAL A 550 -45.71 -0.14 -8.08
CA VAL A 550 -46.78 -0.35 -7.10
C VAL A 550 -47.84 0.74 -7.24
N ARG A 551 -47.38 2.00 -7.30
CA ARG A 551 -48.25 3.18 -7.43
C ARG A 551 -47.49 4.40 -7.96
N GLY A 552 -48.10 5.24 -8.73
CA GLY A 552 -47.64 6.60 -9.05
C GLY A 552 -47.94 7.54 -7.90
N LEU A 553 -46.96 8.36 -7.51
CA LEU A 553 -47.11 9.41 -6.51
C LEU A 553 -47.03 10.78 -7.20
N PRO A 554 -47.94 11.73 -6.90
CA PRO A 554 -47.84 13.07 -7.43
C PRO A 554 -46.66 13.84 -6.85
N ALA A 555 -46.25 14.91 -7.52
CA ALA A 555 -45.21 15.81 -7.02
C ALA A 555 -45.59 16.31 -5.64
N HIS A 556 -44.60 16.35 -4.73
CA HIS A 556 -44.71 16.77 -3.34
C HIS A 556 -45.59 15.87 -2.43
N ALA A 557 -45.93 14.66 -2.87
CA ALA A 557 -46.60 13.68 -2.04
C ALA A 557 -45.79 13.42 -0.73
N ALA A 558 -46.52 13.45 0.41
CA ALA A 558 -45.89 13.14 1.68
C ALA A 558 -45.65 11.64 1.82
N VAL A 559 -44.46 11.25 2.25
CA VAL A 559 -44.04 9.87 2.46
C VAL A 559 -43.22 9.77 3.73
N THR A 560 -43.27 8.61 4.38
CA THR A 560 -42.42 8.32 5.56
C THR A 560 -41.37 7.29 5.15
N ILE A 561 -40.10 7.60 5.29
CA ILE A 561 -38.98 6.70 5.07
C ILE A 561 -38.80 5.82 6.31
N ASP A 562 -38.88 4.50 6.17
CA ASP A 562 -38.72 3.52 7.24
C ASP A 562 -37.56 2.54 7.04
N GLY A 563 -36.88 2.62 5.89
CA GLY A 563 -35.74 1.78 5.57
C GLY A 563 -34.95 2.30 4.39
N LYS A 564 -33.76 1.76 4.21
CA LYS A 564 -32.90 2.00 3.03
C LYS A 564 -32.30 0.69 2.53
N SER A 565 -31.97 0.64 1.24
CA SER A 565 -31.23 -0.48 0.64
C SER A 565 -29.79 -0.55 1.14
N ASP A 566 -29.14 -1.70 0.97
CA ASP A 566 -27.77 -1.93 1.41
C ASP A 566 -26.76 -0.97 0.73
N ASP A 567 -27.04 -0.57 -0.52
CA ASP A 567 -26.27 0.40 -1.27
C ASP A 567 -26.57 1.86 -0.91
N GLY A 568 -27.64 2.10 -0.13
CA GLY A 568 -28.07 3.43 0.29
C GLY A 568 -28.69 4.29 -0.82
N VAL A 569 -28.89 3.74 -2.03
CA VAL A 569 -29.45 4.46 -3.18
C VAL A 569 -30.97 4.54 -3.13
N TRP A 570 -31.63 3.49 -2.64
CA TRP A 570 -33.08 3.36 -2.55
C TRP A 570 -33.55 3.47 -1.13
N TYR A 571 -34.73 4.11 -0.96
CA TYR A 571 -35.38 4.25 0.33
C TYR A 571 -36.74 3.58 0.29
N ARG A 572 -37.00 2.75 1.31
CA ARG A 572 -38.32 2.18 1.50
C ARG A 572 -39.19 3.23 2.14
N VAL A 573 -40.30 3.50 1.49
CA VAL A 573 -41.23 4.56 1.89
C VAL A 573 -42.64 4.03 2.03
N GLN A 574 -43.35 4.61 2.97
CA GLN A 574 -44.80 4.43 3.17
C GLN A 574 -45.50 5.72 2.73
N ALA A 575 -46.39 5.61 1.74
CA ALA A 575 -47.20 6.71 1.25
C ALA A 575 -48.56 6.74 1.92
N GLU A 576 -49.26 7.87 1.89
CA GLU A 576 -50.63 7.98 2.36
C GLU A 576 -51.54 6.92 1.77
N GLY A 577 -52.22 6.11 2.62
CA GLY A 577 -53.08 5.01 2.21
C GLY A 577 -52.42 3.63 2.26
N GLU A 578 -51.44 3.41 3.13
CA GLU A 578 -50.79 2.12 3.42
C GLU A 578 -49.99 1.47 2.32
N SER A 579 -49.74 2.17 1.17
CA SER A 579 -48.87 1.64 0.11
C SER A 579 -47.44 1.76 0.50
N GLN A 580 -46.77 0.63 0.67
CA GLN A 580 -45.30 0.56 0.91
C GLN A 580 -44.56 0.19 -0.39
N GLY A 581 -43.39 0.82 -0.60
CA GLY A 581 -42.55 0.50 -1.78
C GLY A 581 -41.23 1.26 -1.70
N TRP A 582 -40.49 1.26 -2.81
CA TRP A 582 -39.16 1.82 -2.89
C TRP A 582 -39.11 3.01 -3.83
N LEU A 583 -38.38 4.07 -3.44
CA LEU A 583 -38.08 5.23 -4.26
C LEU A 583 -36.56 5.50 -4.25
N PRO A 584 -35.98 5.95 -5.38
CA PRO A 584 -34.61 6.45 -5.42
C PRO A 584 -34.43 7.65 -4.46
N GLY A 585 -33.27 7.76 -3.85
CA GLY A 585 -32.98 8.89 -2.95
C GLY A 585 -33.04 10.26 -3.65
N ASP A 586 -32.71 10.29 -4.94
CA ASP A 586 -32.78 11.50 -5.75
C ASP A 586 -34.21 12.03 -5.96
N ASP A 587 -35.18 11.16 -5.84
CA ASP A 587 -36.60 11.47 -5.98
C ASP A 587 -37.26 11.94 -4.65
N LEU A 588 -36.47 11.96 -3.56
CA LEU A 588 -36.95 12.31 -2.23
C LEU A 588 -36.35 13.62 -1.72
N GLN A 589 -37.17 14.40 -1.02
CA GLN A 589 -36.74 15.54 -0.23
C GLN A 589 -37.08 15.26 1.23
N ALA A 590 -36.06 14.82 1.98
CA ALA A 590 -36.23 14.50 3.41
C ALA A 590 -36.20 15.75 4.29
N ALA A 591 -37.00 15.75 5.36
CA ALA A 591 -37.05 16.82 6.35
C ALA A 591 -35.89 16.76 7.35
N ALA A 592 -35.21 15.60 7.45
CA ALA A 592 -34.06 15.37 8.31
C ALA A 592 -33.02 14.45 7.62
N PRO A 593 -31.77 14.37 8.10
CA PRO A 593 -30.79 13.47 7.56
C PRO A 593 -31.22 12.00 7.61
N THR A 594 -31.13 11.28 6.50
CA THR A 594 -31.52 9.87 6.36
C THR A 594 -30.47 8.87 6.86
N LEU A 595 -29.39 9.35 7.47
CA LEU A 595 -28.27 8.56 7.99
C LEU A 595 -28.69 7.49 9.03
N HIS A 596 -29.76 7.71 9.74
CA HIS A 596 -30.21 6.86 10.85
C HIS A 596 -31.32 5.88 10.49
N VAL A 597 -31.76 5.86 9.23
CA VAL A 597 -32.77 4.93 8.77
C VAL A 597 -32.16 3.53 8.64
N PRO A 598 -32.82 2.48 9.19
CA PRO A 598 -32.25 1.12 9.17
C PRO A 598 -32.13 0.57 7.75
N ILE A 599 -31.11 -0.23 7.52
CA ILE A 599 -30.95 -1.01 6.29
C ILE A 599 -31.96 -2.16 6.34
N VAL A 600 -32.76 -2.30 5.29
CA VAL A 600 -33.79 -3.35 5.18
C VAL A 600 -33.45 -4.24 4.00
N ALA A 601 -33.16 -5.51 4.30
CA ALA A 601 -32.93 -6.53 3.27
C ALA A 601 -34.20 -6.72 2.43
N SER A 602 -34.06 -6.75 1.11
CA SER A 602 -35.15 -7.05 0.18
C SER A 602 -35.63 -8.48 0.37
N ALA A 603 -36.70 -8.69 1.12
CA ALA A 603 -37.30 -10.00 1.25
C ALA A 603 -37.90 -10.46 -0.09
N THR A 604 -37.29 -11.44 -0.74
CA THR A 604 -37.91 -12.22 -1.81
C THR A 604 -38.99 -13.14 -1.20
N GLY A 605 -40.15 -12.57 -1.02
CA GLY A 605 -41.33 -13.34 -0.57
C GLY A 605 -42.34 -13.45 -1.71
N THR A 606 -42.41 -14.62 -2.34
CA THR A 606 -43.53 -15.03 -3.20
C THR A 606 -44.80 -15.16 -2.38
N THR A 607 -45.66 -14.15 -2.43
CA THR A 607 -47.06 -14.33 -1.99
C THR A 607 -47.93 -14.30 -3.24
N ARG A 608 -48.46 -15.49 -3.54
CA ARG A 608 -49.46 -15.77 -4.59
C ARG A 608 -50.77 -15.13 -4.16
N LEU A 609 -51.26 -14.15 -4.88
CA LEU A 609 -52.66 -13.73 -4.81
C LEU A 609 -53.37 -14.08 -6.09
N GLN A 610 -54.54 -14.73 -5.89
CA GLN A 610 -55.43 -15.25 -6.91
C GLN A 610 -56.17 -14.13 -7.64
N SER A 611 -56.33 -14.46 -8.89
CA SER A 611 -57.20 -14.02 -9.95
C SER A 611 -58.48 -13.22 -9.65
N GLY A 612 -58.73 -12.21 -10.46
CA GLY A 612 -60.03 -11.63 -10.70
C GLY A 612 -60.05 -10.81 -12.00
N ASP A 613 -60.57 -11.42 -13.04
CA ASP A 613 -61.28 -10.94 -14.26
C ASP A 613 -60.85 -9.68 -15.03
N SER A 614 -60.36 -10.01 -16.21
CA SER A 614 -60.62 -9.48 -17.60
C SER A 614 -61.30 -8.14 -17.81
N VAL A 615 -60.68 -7.29 -18.69
CA VAL A 615 -61.31 -6.71 -19.90
C VAL A 615 -60.23 -6.41 -20.94
N GLN A 616 -60.46 -6.93 -22.17
CA GLN A 616 -59.67 -6.78 -23.37
C GLN A 616 -59.76 -5.37 -23.97
N ALA A 617 -58.62 -4.78 -24.36
CA ALA A 617 -58.60 -3.79 -25.44
C ALA A 617 -57.35 -4.00 -26.27
N SER A 618 -57.53 -4.27 -27.54
CA SER A 618 -56.55 -4.55 -28.59
C SER A 618 -55.80 -3.32 -29.03
N ALA A 619 -54.47 -3.41 -29.09
CA ALA A 619 -53.62 -2.48 -29.85
C ALA A 619 -52.58 -3.28 -30.66
N PRO A 620 -52.10 -2.78 -31.81
CA PRO A 620 -51.42 -3.56 -32.85
C PRO A 620 -49.98 -3.93 -32.47
N PRO A 621 -49.39 -4.97 -33.08
CA PRO A 621 -48.10 -5.53 -32.64
C PRO A 621 -46.92 -4.68 -33.07
N ALA A 622 -46.10 -4.31 -32.11
CA ALA A 622 -44.74 -3.84 -32.33
C ALA A 622 -43.79 -5.03 -32.59
N PRO A 623 -42.70 -4.87 -33.34
CA PRO A 623 -41.86 -5.98 -33.76
C PRO A 623 -41.21 -6.63 -32.54
N GLN A 624 -41.38 -7.93 -32.41
CA GLN A 624 -40.76 -8.76 -31.38
C GLN A 624 -39.25 -8.70 -31.50
N ALA A 625 -38.61 -8.04 -30.54
CA ALA A 625 -37.23 -8.34 -30.23
C ALA A 625 -37.16 -9.81 -29.73
N ALA A 626 -36.34 -10.61 -30.38
CA ALA A 626 -36.10 -11.99 -30.01
C ALA A 626 -35.70 -12.04 -28.51
N ALA A 627 -36.42 -12.83 -27.71
CA ALA A 627 -36.07 -13.13 -26.36
C ALA A 627 -34.64 -13.65 -26.33
N PRO A 628 -33.82 -13.24 -25.37
CA PRO A 628 -32.49 -13.85 -25.20
C PRO A 628 -32.69 -15.34 -24.97
N SER A 629 -32.03 -16.15 -25.80
CA SER A 629 -32.00 -17.60 -25.65
C SER A 629 -31.56 -17.93 -24.23
N PRO A 630 -32.18 -18.88 -23.53
CA PRO A 630 -31.72 -19.33 -22.24
C PRO A 630 -30.24 -19.75 -22.39
N PRO A 631 -29.37 -19.43 -21.44
CA PRO A 631 -27.99 -19.87 -21.52
C PRO A 631 -27.98 -21.40 -21.70
N PRO A 632 -27.08 -21.94 -22.56
CA PRO A 632 -27.00 -23.36 -22.78
C PRO A 632 -26.79 -24.03 -21.42
N ALA A 633 -27.57 -25.05 -21.09
CA ALA A 633 -27.44 -25.82 -19.85
C ALA A 633 -25.97 -26.20 -19.70
N SER A 634 -25.29 -25.61 -18.74
CA SER A 634 -23.91 -25.91 -18.43
C SER A 634 -23.85 -27.34 -17.98
N LEU A 635 -23.40 -28.24 -18.86
CA LEU A 635 -23.14 -29.63 -18.50
C LEU A 635 -22.00 -29.63 -17.47
N ALA A 636 -22.29 -30.06 -16.25
CA ALA A 636 -21.28 -30.28 -15.23
C ALA A 636 -20.18 -31.16 -15.80
N LEU A 637 -18.92 -30.67 -15.76
CA LEU A 637 -17.77 -31.42 -16.26
C LEU A 637 -17.34 -32.51 -15.27
N VAL A 638 -17.65 -32.31 -13.99
CA VAL A 638 -17.30 -33.23 -12.89
C VAL A 638 -18.58 -33.58 -12.11
N PRO A 639 -18.76 -34.83 -11.71
CA PRO A 639 -19.93 -35.25 -10.92
C PRO A 639 -20.05 -34.46 -9.62
N PRO A 640 -21.25 -34.04 -9.18
CA PRO A 640 -21.46 -33.30 -7.94
C PRO A 640 -20.98 -34.00 -6.66
N SER A 641 -20.78 -35.34 -6.74
CA SER A 641 -20.25 -36.14 -5.64
C SER A 641 -18.74 -35.89 -5.39
N VAL A 642 -18.03 -35.31 -6.36
CA VAL A 642 -16.59 -34.95 -6.22
C VAL A 642 -16.49 -33.66 -5.45
N ARG A 643 -16.08 -33.76 -4.17
CA ARG A 643 -15.90 -32.60 -3.30
C ARG A 643 -14.50 -32.03 -3.46
N VAL A 644 -14.42 -30.70 -3.68
CA VAL A 644 -13.19 -29.98 -3.92
C VAL A 644 -13.12 -28.74 -3.04
N SER A 645 -11.97 -28.50 -2.42
CA SER A 645 -11.62 -27.19 -1.83
C SER A 645 -10.64 -26.49 -2.76
N ALA A 646 -11.06 -25.40 -3.40
CA ALA A 646 -10.22 -24.62 -4.30
C ALA A 646 -9.79 -23.31 -3.62
N ILE A 647 -8.49 -23.03 -3.62
CA ILE A 647 -7.94 -21.80 -3.07
C ILE A 647 -7.07 -21.11 -4.12
N GLY A 648 -7.31 -19.81 -4.32
CA GLY A 648 -6.61 -19.07 -5.36
C GLY A 648 -6.55 -17.56 -5.15
N ASP A 649 -5.85 -16.94 -6.08
CA ASP A 649 -5.77 -15.48 -6.20
C ASP A 649 -6.79 -14.93 -7.21
N SER A 650 -6.55 -13.72 -7.73
CA SER A 650 -7.47 -13.03 -8.66
C SER A 650 -7.72 -13.79 -9.97
N VAL A 651 -6.80 -14.64 -10.40
CA VAL A 651 -6.97 -15.43 -11.64
C VAL A 651 -8.00 -16.54 -11.43
N MET A 652 -7.88 -17.30 -10.32
CA MET A 652 -8.92 -18.28 -9.95
C MET A 652 -10.25 -17.59 -9.63
N LEU A 653 -10.20 -16.40 -9.02
CA LEU A 653 -11.38 -15.60 -8.77
C LEU A 653 -12.13 -15.32 -10.08
N GLY A 654 -11.43 -14.89 -11.14
CA GLY A 654 -12.01 -14.70 -12.48
C GLY A 654 -12.59 -15.97 -13.12
N ALA A 655 -12.14 -17.16 -12.70
CA ALA A 655 -12.69 -18.45 -13.14
C ALA A 655 -13.80 -18.99 -12.23
N ALA A 656 -14.06 -18.39 -11.07
CA ALA A 656 -14.88 -18.97 -10.02
C ALA A 656 -16.29 -19.36 -10.49
N ALA A 657 -16.96 -18.49 -11.27
CA ALA A 657 -18.30 -18.79 -11.81
C ALA A 657 -18.28 -19.98 -12.76
N ALA A 658 -17.30 -20.07 -13.68
CA ALA A 658 -17.14 -21.19 -14.59
C ALA A 658 -16.79 -22.47 -13.84
N MET A 659 -15.93 -22.39 -12.82
CA MET A 659 -15.58 -23.50 -11.95
C MET A 659 -16.80 -24.00 -11.15
N GLN A 660 -17.62 -23.09 -10.61
CA GLN A 660 -18.83 -23.49 -9.88
C GLN A 660 -19.84 -24.20 -10.79
N ALA A 661 -19.96 -23.74 -12.05
CA ALA A 661 -20.84 -24.39 -13.04
C ALA A 661 -20.29 -25.74 -13.53
N GLY A 662 -18.98 -25.82 -13.80
CA GLY A 662 -18.32 -27.05 -14.30
C GLY A 662 -18.01 -28.08 -13.22
N ILE A 663 -17.81 -27.66 -11.98
CA ILE A 663 -17.40 -28.47 -10.81
C ILE A 663 -18.36 -28.19 -9.65
N PRO A 664 -19.61 -28.67 -9.67
CA PRO A 664 -20.66 -28.28 -8.71
C PRO A 664 -20.32 -28.59 -7.24
N GLY A 665 -19.41 -29.55 -7.00
CA GLY A 665 -18.93 -29.90 -5.65
C GLY A 665 -17.75 -29.05 -5.15
N ALA A 666 -17.36 -28.00 -5.87
CA ALA A 666 -16.25 -27.15 -5.49
C ALA A 666 -16.67 -26.06 -4.49
N ARG A 667 -15.95 -25.97 -3.37
CA ARG A 667 -15.89 -24.79 -2.51
C ARG A 667 -14.71 -23.94 -2.98
N ILE A 668 -14.96 -22.73 -3.47
CA ILE A 668 -13.94 -21.86 -4.03
C ILE A 668 -13.72 -20.68 -3.07
N ASP A 669 -12.49 -20.47 -2.67
CA ASP A 669 -12.04 -19.31 -1.91
C ASP A 669 -10.88 -18.67 -2.67
N ALA A 670 -11.20 -17.62 -3.40
CA ALA A 670 -10.25 -16.88 -4.20
C ALA A 670 -10.40 -15.38 -3.94
N ALA A 671 -9.29 -14.64 -3.92
CA ALA A 671 -9.32 -13.21 -3.61
C ALA A 671 -8.26 -12.45 -4.41
N VAL A 672 -8.57 -11.18 -4.72
CA VAL A 672 -7.63 -10.25 -5.34
C VAL A 672 -6.42 -10.08 -4.43
N SER A 673 -5.22 -9.99 -5.02
CA SER A 673 -3.94 -9.73 -4.33
C SER A 673 -3.55 -10.79 -3.27
N ARG A 674 -4.21 -11.94 -3.22
CA ARG A 674 -3.89 -13.00 -2.25
C ARG A 674 -2.45 -13.48 -2.40
N GLN A 675 -1.75 -13.53 -1.27
CA GLN A 675 -0.39 -14.07 -1.17
C GLN A 675 -0.41 -15.54 -0.77
N THR A 676 0.63 -16.29 -1.15
CA THR A 676 0.71 -17.75 -0.89
C THR A 676 0.63 -18.09 0.60
N GLY A 677 1.21 -17.26 1.49
CA GLY A 677 1.13 -17.47 2.93
C GLY A 677 -0.31 -17.50 3.47
N ASN A 678 -1.15 -16.55 2.99
CA ASN A 678 -2.57 -16.51 3.35
C ASN A 678 -3.31 -17.81 2.94
N ALA A 679 -2.94 -18.37 1.77
CA ALA A 679 -3.52 -19.64 1.31
C ALA A 679 -3.18 -20.81 2.23
N VAL A 680 -1.93 -20.87 2.72
CA VAL A 680 -1.52 -21.90 3.71
C VAL A 680 -2.37 -21.83 4.97
N ASP A 681 -2.59 -20.63 5.50
CA ASP A 681 -3.36 -20.45 6.74
C ASP A 681 -4.84 -20.80 6.57
N ILE A 682 -5.43 -20.48 5.41
CA ILE A 682 -6.81 -20.83 5.10
C ILE A 682 -6.95 -22.35 4.97
N VAL A 683 -6.03 -23.03 4.28
CA VAL A 683 -6.05 -24.50 4.14
C VAL A 683 -5.90 -25.18 5.49
N ARG A 684 -5.02 -24.68 6.37
CA ARG A 684 -4.89 -25.15 7.75
C ARG A 684 -6.20 -24.99 8.53
N SER A 685 -6.81 -23.81 8.44
CA SER A 685 -8.10 -23.52 9.11
C SER A 685 -9.20 -24.48 8.63
N TRP A 686 -9.28 -24.76 7.33
CA TRP A 686 -10.25 -25.72 6.79
C TRP A 686 -9.97 -27.16 7.24
N ARG A 687 -8.69 -27.55 7.33
CA ARG A 687 -8.32 -28.85 7.87
C ARG A 687 -8.73 -28.98 9.33
N ASP A 688 -8.37 -28.01 10.14
CA ASP A 688 -8.57 -28.02 11.59
C ASP A 688 -10.06 -27.95 11.98
N SER A 689 -10.89 -27.31 11.13
CA SER A 689 -12.36 -27.28 11.24
C SER A 689 -13.06 -28.50 10.59
N GLY A 690 -12.33 -29.44 10.01
CA GLY A 690 -12.90 -30.59 9.32
C GLY A 690 -13.61 -30.28 8.00
N GLN A 691 -13.41 -29.06 7.45
CA GLN A 691 -14.08 -28.59 6.23
C GLN A 691 -13.25 -28.79 4.96
N LEU A 692 -12.00 -29.23 5.07
CA LEU A 692 -11.13 -29.46 3.92
C LEU A 692 -11.60 -30.68 3.15
N ALA A 693 -11.89 -30.51 1.86
CA ALA A 693 -12.35 -31.58 0.97
C ALA A 693 -11.26 -32.67 0.72
N PRO A 694 -11.62 -33.85 0.22
CA PRO A 694 -10.66 -34.89 -0.16
C PRO A 694 -9.69 -34.47 -1.26
N THR A 695 -10.07 -33.51 -2.11
CA THR A 695 -9.20 -32.95 -3.15
C THR A 695 -9.10 -31.44 -2.97
N VAL A 696 -7.87 -30.93 -3.04
CA VAL A 696 -7.56 -29.50 -2.93
C VAL A 696 -7.02 -29.02 -4.25
N VAL A 697 -7.48 -27.86 -4.74
CA VAL A 697 -6.94 -27.17 -5.92
C VAL A 697 -6.31 -25.86 -5.46
N VAL A 698 -5.07 -25.62 -5.87
CA VAL A 698 -4.30 -24.42 -5.48
C VAL A 698 -3.82 -23.68 -6.72
N HIS A 699 -4.17 -22.40 -6.85
CA HIS A 699 -3.60 -21.50 -7.86
C HIS A 699 -3.09 -20.23 -7.18
N MET A 700 -1.82 -20.23 -6.83
CA MET A 700 -1.16 -19.16 -6.08
C MET A 700 0.18 -18.81 -6.73
N GLY A 701 0.60 -17.55 -6.54
CA GLY A 701 1.90 -17.07 -7.02
C GLY A 701 1.82 -16.04 -8.15
N ASN A 702 0.62 -15.63 -8.59
CA ASN A 702 0.50 -14.52 -9.55
C ASN A 702 0.82 -13.16 -8.89
N ASN A 703 0.60 -13.00 -7.59
CA ASN A 703 0.78 -11.74 -6.87
C ASN A 703 2.11 -11.64 -6.09
N GLY A 704 3.05 -12.57 -6.28
CA GLY A 704 4.33 -12.56 -5.59
C GLY A 704 5.09 -13.87 -5.68
N THR A 705 6.16 -14.00 -4.91
CA THR A 705 6.99 -15.19 -4.91
C THR A 705 6.28 -16.36 -4.21
N PHE A 706 6.45 -17.55 -4.80
CA PHE A 706 6.06 -18.83 -4.23
C PHE A 706 7.33 -19.68 -4.04
N ASN A 707 7.73 -19.90 -2.81
CA ASN A 707 8.99 -20.59 -2.50
C ASN A 707 8.76 -22.04 -2.03
N ALA A 708 9.84 -22.82 -2.00
CA ALA A 708 9.79 -24.24 -1.64
C ALA A 708 9.25 -24.48 -0.22
N ALA A 709 9.55 -23.61 0.74
CA ALA A 709 9.03 -23.73 2.10
C ALA A 709 7.51 -23.55 2.15
N GLN A 710 6.95 -22.62 1.37
CA GLN A 710 5.51 -22.42 1.24
C GLN A 710 4.84 -23.60 0.55
N PHE A 711 5.49 -24.20 -0.45
CA PHE A 711 5.02 -25.44 -1.08
C PHE A 711 4.91 -26.57 -0.04
N ASP A 712 5.98 -26.79 0.73
CA ASP A 712 6.02 -27.84 1.76
C ASP A 712 5.01 -27.58 2.88
N GLN A 713 4.77 -26.31 3.26
CA GLN A 713 3.72 -25.92 4.22
C GLN A 713 2.30 -26.20 3.70
N LEU A 714 2.05 -26.01 2.39
CA LEU A 714 0.77 -26.40 1.77
C LEU A 714 0.60 -27.92 1.80
N MET A 715 1.64 -28.67 1.46
CA MET A 715 1.61 -30.14 1.50
C MET A 715 1.34 -30.66 2.93
N GLU A 716 1.99 -30.08 3.93
CA GLU A 716 1.73 -30.39 5.35
C GLU A 716 0.28 -30.06 5.74
N ALA A 717 -0.24 -28.92 5.30
CA ALA A 717 -1.61 -28.50 5.60
C ALA A 717 -2.66 -29.42 4.96
N VAL A 718 -2.41 -29.91 3.74
CA VAL A 718 -3.29 -30.79 2.99
C VAL A 718 -3.22 -32.24 3.51
N GLY A 719 -2.03 -32.69 3.98
CA GLY A 719 -1.79 -34.07 4.44
C GLY A 719 -1.90 -35.06 3.30
N ASP A 720 -2.54 -36.22 3.56
CA ASP A 720 -2.68 -37.33 2.58
C ASP A 720 -3.72 -37.08 1.48
N ARG A 721 -4.39 -35.91 1.50
CA ARG A 721 -5.40 -35.57 0.48
C ARG A 721 -4.73 -35.32 -0.87
N ARG A 722 -5.49 -35.57 -1.93
CA ARG A 722 -5.04 -35.20 -3.27
C ARG A 722 -4.97 -33.68 -3.42
N ILE A 723 -3.88 -33.20 -4.02
CA ILE A 723 -3.71 -31.75 -4.31
C ILE A 723 -3.39 -31.55 -5.79
N ILE A 724 -4.01 -30.55 -6.39
CA ILE A 724 -3.80 -30.11 -7.77
C ILE A 724 -3.26 -28.70 -7.72
N PHE A 725 -2.04 -28.50 -8.19
CA PHE A 725 -1.44 -27.19 -8.37
C PHE A 725 -1.66 -26.71 -9.80
N VAL A 726 -2.10 -25.48 -9.94
CA VAL A 726 -2.11 -24.77 -11.24
C VAL A 726 -0.91 -23.84 -11.27
N ASN A 727 -0.06 -23.95 -12.29
CA ASN A 727 1.07 -23.05 -12.43
C ASN A 727 0.63 -21.66 -12.89
N VAL A 728 1.51 -20.67 -12.68
CA VAL A 728 1.16 -19.27 -12.87
C VAL A 728 1.54 -18.76 -14.26
N LYS A 729 0.68 -17.88 -14.80
CA LYS A 729 0.97 -17.07 -16.00
C LYS A 729 0.79 -15.59 -15.65
N VAL A 730 1.90 -14.91 -15.44
CA VAL A 730 1.96 -13.50 -15.08
C VAL A 730 3.22 -12.89 -15.68
N PRO A 731 3.17 -11.77 -16.42
CA PRO A 731 4.36 -11.17 -17.05
C PRO A 731 5.23 -10.48 -15.98
N ARG A 732 5.78 -11.27 -15.06
CA ARG A 732 6.57 -10.82 -13.91
C ARG A 732 7.83 -11.64 -13.71
N PRO A 733 8.88 -11.07 -13.12
CA PRO A 733 10.16 -11.77 -12.90
C PRO A 733 10.04 -13.07 -12.10
N TRP A 734 9.03 -13.19 -11.26
CA TRP A 734 8.82 -14.38 -10.41
C TRP A 734 8.04 -15.52 -11.09
N GLN A 735 7.48 -15.33 -12.30
CA GLN A 735 6.75 -16.40 -12.98
C GLN A 735 7.59 -17.67 -13.14
N ALA A 736 8.77 -17.57 -13.74
CA ALA A 736 9.62 -18.72 -13.99
C ALA A 736 10.17 -19.35 -12.69
N PRO A 737 10.65 -18.60 -11.68
CA PRO A 737 10.99 -19.13 -10.37
C PRO A 737 9.82 -19.86 -9.68
N ASN A 738 8.62 -19.27 -9.65
CA ASN A 738 7.46 -19.87 -9.02
C ASN A 738 7.07 -21.20 -9.70
N ASN A 739 7.00 -21.20 -11.04
CA ASN A 739 6.64 -22.40 -11.80
C ASN A 739 7.67 -23.52 -11.64
N ARG A 740 8.96 -23.18 -11.48
CA ARG A 740 10.00 -24.16 -11.15
C ARG A 740 9.74 -24.77 -9.77
N VAL A 741 9.46 -23.97 -8.75
CA VAL A 741 9.15 -24.46 -7.40
C VAL A 741 7.91 -25.35 -7.40
N ILE A 742 6.86 -24.97 -8.15
CA ILE A 742 5.64 -25.77 -8.26
C ILE A 742 5.95 -27.13 -8.95
N ALA A 743 6.66 -27.11 -10.06
CA ALA A 743 6.99 -28.33 -10.81
C ALA A 743 7.90 -29.28 -10.01
N GLU A 744 8.97 -28.76 -9.41
CA GLU A 744 9.87 -29.51 -8.53
C GLU A 744 9.14 -30.03 -7.30
N GLY A 745 8.25 -29.22 -6.71
CA GLY A 745 7.41 -29.60 -5.58
C GLY A 745 6.49 -30.74 -5.93
N VAL A 746 5.70 -30.63 -6.98
CA VAL A 746 4.77 -31.68 -7.45
C VAL A 746 5.51 -32.98 -7.72
N SER A 747 6.71 -32.97 -8.29
CA SER A 747 7.48 -34.17 -8.56
C SER A 747 7.92 -34.96 -7.29
N ARG A 748 7.94 -34.31 -6.13
CA ARG A 748 8.34 -34.94 -4.85
C ARG A 748 7.19 -35.67 -4.13
N TYR A 749 5.93 -35.36 -4.48
CA TYR A 749 4.77 -35.86 -3.75
C TYR A 749 3.81 -36.63 -4.64
N PRO A 750 3.52 -37.94 -4.33
CA PRO A 750 2.69 -38.80 -5.16
C PRO A 750 1.21 -38.39 -5.18
N ASN A 751 0.75 -37.63 -4.19
CA ASN A 751 -0.60 -37.07 -4.10
C ASN A 751 -0.77 -35.71 -4.75
N ALA A 752 0.29 -35.14 -5.36
CA ALA A 752 0.28 -33.86 -6.05
C ALA A 752 0.19 -34.02 -7.57
N THR A 753 -0.59 -33.18 -8.23
CA THR A 753 -0.76 -33.15 -9.71
C THR A 753 -0.55 -31.69 -10.19
N LEU A 754 0.07 -31.52 -11.36
CA LEU A 754 0.27 -30.21 -11.99
C LEU A 754 -0.73 -30.01 -13.13
N VAL A 755 -1.39 -28.87 -13.15
CA VAL A 755 -2.09 -28.29 -14.30
C VAL A 755 -1.19 -27.22 -14.91
N ASP A 756 -0.68 -27.49 -16.11
CA ASP A 756 0.20 -26.55 -16.82
C ASP A 756 -0.61 -25.48 -17.57
N TRP A 757 -1.13 -24.52 -16.80
CA TRP A 757 -1.88 -23.38 -17.31
C TRP A 757 -1.02 -22.49 -18.19
N LEU A 758 0.28 -22.31 -17.84
CA LEU A 758 1.21 -21.47 -18.59
C LEU A 758 1.31 -21.96 -20.04
N SER A 759 1.61 -23.24 -20.24
CA SER A 759 1.77 -23.83 -21.60
C SER A 759 0.43 -23.90 -22.32
N ALA A 760 -0.65 -24.28 -21.65
CA ALA A 760 -1.98 -24.39 -22.26
C ALA A 760 -2.48 -23.03 -22.78
N SER A 761 -2.08 -21.94 -22.19
CA SER A 761 -2.51 -20.59 -22.55
C SER A 761 -1.45 -19.73 -23.25
N ALA A 762 -0.28 -20.30 -23.63
CA ALA A 762 0.89 -19.55 -24.11
C ALA A 762 0.58 -18.66 -25.33
N ASP A 763 -0.03 -19.23 -26.36
CA ASP A 763 -0.33 -18.55 -27.64
C ASP A 763 -1.80 -18.11 -27.77
N ARG A 764 -2.45 -17.89 -26.63
CA ARG A 764 -3.88 -17.60 -26.55
C ARG A 764 -4.16 -16.26 -25.85
N PRO A 765 -3.78 -15.12 -26.42
CA PRO A 765 -4.10 -13.81 -25.83
C PRO A 765 -5.59 -13.52 -25.74
N ASP A 766 -6.40 -14.21 -26.56
CA ASP A 766 -7.87 -14.14 -26.56
C ASP A 766 -8.51 -14.63 -25.25
N LEU A 767 -7.81 -15.44 -24.48
CA LEU A 767 -8.28 -15.98 -23.19
C LEU A 767 -8.19 -14.95 -22.05
N PHE A 768 -7.49 -13.85 -22.26
CA PHE A 768 -7.16 -12.87 -21.21
C PHE A 768 -7.75 -11.50 -21.53
N TRP A 769 -8.02 -10.74 -20.46
CA TRP A 769 -8.24 -9.31 -20.59
C TRP A 769 -6.95 -8.62 -21.03
N GLN A 770 -7.01 -7.30 -21.27
CA GLN A 770 -5.88 -6.51 -21.78
C GLN A 770 -4.61 -6.57 -20.89
N ASP A 771 -4.75 -6.97 -19.64
CA ASP A 771 -3.62 -7.12 -18.72
C ASP A 771 -2.80 -8.41 -18.93
N GLY A 772 -3.29 -9.33 -19.77
CA GLY A 772 -2.64 -10.59 -20.05
C GLY A 772 -2.60 -11.60 -18.89
N ILE A 773 -3.36 -11.33 -17.82
CA ILE A 773 -3.38 -12.12 -16.58
C ILE A 773 -4.79 -12.62 -16.27
N HIS A 774 -5.76 -11.71 -16.20
CA HIS A 774 -7.14 -12.04 -15.82
C HIS A 774 -7.91 -12.64 -16.98
N LEU A 775 -8.76 -13.60 -16.65
CA LEU A 775 -9.44 -14.45 -17.61
C LEU A 775 -10.67 -13.77 -18.20
N ARG A 776 -10.82 -13.82 -19.52
CA ARG A 776 -12.10 -13.63 -20.21
C ARG A 776 -12.99 -14.87 -20.01
N PRO A 777 -14.28 -14.79 -20.35
CA PRO A 777 -15.20 -15.95 -20.22
C PRO A 777 -14.66 -17.21 -20.86
N GLU A 778 -14.05 -17.13 -22.04
CA GLU A 778 -13.46 -18.25 -22.76
C GLU A 778 -12.23 -18.81 -22.00
N GLY A 779 -11.41 -17.91 -21.43
CA GLY A 779 -10.26 -18.26 -20.57
C GLY A 779 -10.71 -18.97 -19.30
N ALA A 780 -11.76 -18.46 -18.65
CA ALA A 780 -12.34 -19.10 -17.46
C ALA A 780 -12.90 -20.50 -17.76
N GLN A 781 -13.54 -20.70 -18.92
CA GLN A 781 -14.03 -22.02 -19.36
C GLN A 781 -12.87 -22.97 -19.62
N MET A 782 -11.82 -22.54 -20.32
CA MET A 782 -10.65 -23.36 -20.62
C MET A 782 -9.91 -23.74 -19.32
N TYR A 783 -9.70 -22.76 -18.42
CA TYR A 783 -9.14 -22.99 -17.11
C TYR A 783 -9.91 -24.05 -16.32
N THR A 784 -11.25 -23.91 -16.30
CA THR A 784 -12.14 -24.86 -15.62
C THR A 784 -12.04 -26.26 -16.19
N ARG A 785 -11.95 -26.42 -17.52
CA ARG A 785 -11.79 -27.73 -18.19
C ARG A 785 -10.49 -28.38 -17.77
N LEU A 786 -9.35 -27.66 -17.79
CA LEU A 786 -8.06 -28.21 -17.37
C LEU A 786 -8.07 -28.69 -15.91
N VAL A 787 -8.70 -27.92 -15.03
CA VAL A 787 -8.87 -28.35 -13.63
C VAL A 787 -9.79 -29.56 -13.53
N ALA A 788 -10.88 -29.59 -14.28
CA ALA A 788 -11.81 -30.74 -14.31
C ALA A 788 -11.15 -32.02 -14.86
N ASP A 789 -10.36 -31.92 -15.93
CA ASP A 789 -9.60 -33.02 -16.49
C ASP A 789 -8.59 -33.56 -15.49
N ALA A 790 -7.87 -32.67 -14.80
CA ALA A 790 -6.98 -33.10 -13.72
C ALA A 790 -7.73 -33.76 -12.56
N LEU A 791 -8.93 -33.30 -12.19
CA LEU A 791 -9.77 -33.95 -11.16
C LEU A 791 -10.17 -35.35 -11.57
N LEU A 792 -10.48 -35.58 -12.86
CA LEU A 792 -10.90 -36.86 -13.42
C LEU A 792 -9.73 -37.79 -13.81
N GLY A 793 -8.48 -37.33 -13.66
CA GLY A 793 -7.27 -38.09 -14.02
C GLY A 793 -7.05 -38.22 -15.53
N ARG A 794 -7.51 -37.24 -16.30
CA ARG A 794 -7.42 -37.20 -17.77
C ARG A 794 -6.28 -36.28 -18.23
#